data_304392832f10a724fe0af6542fd95fc1
#
_entry.id   304392832f10a724fe0af6542fd95fc1
#
_cell.length_a   1.000
_cell.length_b   1.000
_cell.length_c   1.000
_cell.angle_alpha   90.00
_cell.angle_beta   90.00
_cell.angle_gamma   90.00
#
_symmetry.space_group_name_H-M   'P 1'
#
loop_
_entity.id
_entity.type
_entity.pdbx_description
1 polymer ?
#
loop_
_entity_poly.entity_id
_entity_poly.type
_entity_poly.pdbx_seq_one_letter_code
_entity_poly.pdbx_strand_id
1 'polypeptide(L)'
;VSDQDATVNHDYGASDITVLEGLEAVRKRPGMYIGSTGERGLHHLVYEVVDNSVDEALAGYCDHIEITILADGGVRVSDNGRGIPVDEHPTEHRPTVEVVMTILHAGGKFGGGGYAVSGGLHGVGISVVNALSTRVDTEVRRQGFVWRMSFADGGRPITELVKGEATESTGTTQTFYPDPSIFETVDFDYETLRRRFQQMAFLNKGLRITLTDERVGVQDAGDEITGDDSAPDAPEVGFRTDSYCYEHGLSDYVAFLNKSKKAELIHPEIIDVEAEQTLGETHSISLEIAMQWTSSYSESVHTYANTINTTEGGTHEEGFRTALTTLVNKYARDKGLLKERDDNLTGDDIREGLTAVISVKLSEPQFEGQTKTKLGNTEARTFVQQTVYGQLGDWLDSHPGDARAIITKASQAAAARLAARKAREATRRKGVLESASMPGKLRDCSSKNAADSEIFIVEGDSAGGSAVGGRDPEHQAIMPIRGKILNVEKARLDRALSSDTIRSLITAFGTGIGEDFDITKLRYGKIVIMADADVDGQHIATLLLTLLFRYMRPLIEHGHTYIAMPPLYRLKWSNAEHEFAYSDAERDKLLAAGQAKGLRLPKDGGIQRYKGLGEMNDHELWETTMDPTTRILKQVTLDEAADADETFAILMGDDVEQRRSFIQRNASDVRFLDI
;
A
#
# COMPACT_ATOMS: atom_id res chain seq x y z
N VAL A 1 -13.81 50.61 31.43
CA VAL A 1 -12.55 50.08 31.95
C VAL A 1 -12.11 49.03 30.94
N SER A 2 -11.09 49.37 30.20
CA SER A 2 -10.51 48.62 29.11
C SER A 2 -9.67 47.48 29.65
N ASP A 3 -9.96 46.25 29.24
CA ASP A 3 -8.99 45.15 29.29
C ASP A 3 -8.23 45.11 27.98
N GLN A 4 -6.94 45.32 28.09
CA GLN A 4 -5.99 45.19 26.98
C GLN A 4 -5.67 43.71 26.79
N ASP A 5 -6.05 43.17 25.64
CA ASP A 5 -5.48 41.94 25.07
C ASP A 5 -3.98 42.17 24.84
N ALA A 6 -3.16 41.59 25.69
CA ALA A 6 -1.72 41.49 25.47
C ALA A 6 -1.45 40.43 24.39
N THR A 7 -1.47 40.83 23.13
CA THR A 7 -0.83 40.06 22.05
C THR A 7 0.67 40.00 22.36
N VAL A 8 1.12 38.83 22.81
CA VAL A 8 2.56 38.50 22.90
C VAL A 8 3.11 38.49 21.49
N ASN A 9 3.69 39.62 21.09
CA ASN A 9 4.44 39.75 19.84
C ASN A 9 5.77 39.01 20.05
N HIS A 10 5.85 37.73 19.70
CA HIS A 10 7.12 37.06 19.55
C HIS A 10 7.79 37.63 18.31
N ASP A 11 8.76 38.52 18.55
CA ASP A 11 9.64 39.03 17.50
C ASP A 11 10.47 37.86 16.98
N TYR A 12 10.17 37.40 15.74
CA TYR A 12 10.89 36.30 15.10
C TYR A 12 12.30 36.76 14.75
N GLY A 13 13.28 36.30 15.50
CA GLY A 13 14.67 36.70 15.38
C GLY A 13 15.62 35.53 15.05
N ALA A 14 16.88 35.83 14.87
CA ALA A 14 17.91 34.81 14.58
C ALA A 14 18.05 33.74 15.68
N SER A 15 17.68 34.07 16.92
CA SER A 15 17.64 33.13 18.05
C SER A 15 16.56 32.04 17.93
N ASP A 16 15.54 32.27 17.09
CA ASP A 16 14.44 31.32 16.89
C ASP A 16 14.76 30.29 15.80
N ILE A 17 15.89 30.47 15.09
CA ILE A 17 16.40 29.54 14.09
C ILE A 17 17.33 28.55 14.79
N THR A 18 16.84 27.33 15.02
CA THR A 18 17.62 26.23 15.58
C THR A 18 18.21 25.39 14.47
N VAL A 19 19.52 25.22 14.43
CA VAL A 19 20.21 24.27 13.56
C VAL A 19 20.27 22.92 14.27
N LEU A 20 19.75 21.88 13.62
CA LEU A 20 19.84 20.49 14.10
C LEU A 20 20.91 19.79 13.29
N GLU A 21 21.85 19.14 13.95
CA GLU A 21 22.94 18.42 13.32
C GLU A 21 22.80 16.90 13.54
N GLY A 22 23.23 16.12 12.52
CA GLY A 22 23.34 14.67 12.61
C GLY A 22 22.04 13.95 12.97
N LEU A 23 22.12 12.92 13.80
CA LEU A 23 21.02 12.04 14.17
C LEU A 23 19.94 12.72 15.04
N GLU A 24 20.25 13.84 15.67
CA GLU A 24 19.26 14.60 16.46
C GLU A 24 18.15 15.19 15.56
N ALA A 25 18.48 15.57 14.33
CA ALA A 25 17.50 16.02 13.34
C ALA A 25 16.47 14.92 13.01
N VAL A 26 16.91 13.67 12.90
CA VAL A 26 16.08 12.49 12.64
C VAL A 26 15.11 12.27 13.81
N ARG A 27 15.60 12.26 15.03
CA ARG A 27 14.78 12.07 16.24
C ARG A 27 13.73 13.14 16.42
N LYS A 28 14.04 14.39 16.09
CA LYS A 28 13.13 15.52 16.26
C LYS A 28 12.04 15.56 15.19
N ARG A 29 12.31 15.05 13.98
CA ARG A 29 11.36 14.99 12.87
C ARG A 29 11.41 13.64 12.14
N PRO A 30 11.07 12.54 12.80
CA PRO A 30 11.17 11.20 12.22
C PRO A 30 10.32 11.05 10.96
N GLY A 31 9.13 11.65 10.91
CA GLY A 31 8.24 11.61 9.74
C GLY A 31 8.85 12.12 8.43
N MET A 32 9.89 12.96 8.48
CA MET A 32 10.62 13.39 7.26
C MET A 32 11.45 12.25 6.64
N TYR A 33 11.84 11.24 7.42
CA TYR A 33 12.72 10.15 7.01
C TYR A 33 11.98 8.83 6.80
N ILE A 34 10.97 8.53 7.65
CA ILE A 34 10.22 7.28 7.64
C ILE A 34 8.72 7.47 7.34
N GLY A 35 8.30 8.69 6.98
CA GLY A 35 6.93 9.02 6.58
C GLY A 35 5.94 9.17 7.74
N SER A 36 6.00 8.36 8.79
CA SER A 36 5.13 8.44 9.98
C SER A 36 5.81 7.85 11.20
N THR A 37 5.22 8.02 12.39
CA THR A 37 5.63 7.36 13.65
C THR A 37 4.67 6.25 14.08
N GLY A 38 3.64 5.99 13.28
CA GLY A 38 2.72 4.86 13.46
C GLY A 38 3.31 3.55 12.93
N GLU A 39 2.47 2.54 12.82
CA GLU A 39 2.82 1.17 12.39
C GLU A 39 3.60 1.13 11.08
N ARG A 40 3.21 1.94 10.09
CA ARG A 40 3.90 2.03 8.79
C ARG A 40 5.35 2.49 8.93
N GLY A 41 5.60 3.54 9.73
CA GLY A 41 6.97 4.02 9.98
C GLY A 41 7.80 3.03 10.78
N LEU A 42 7.16 2.25 11.67
CA LEU A 42 7.83 1.18 12.41
C LEU A 42 8.35 0.10 11.44
N HIS A 43 7.50 -0.41 10.55
CA HIS A 43 7.90 -1.41 9.55
C HIS A 43 8.95 -0.87 8.57
N HIS A 44 8.94 0.44 8.29
CA HIS A 44 9.95 1.05 7.42
C HIS A 44 11.37 0.90 7.95
N LEU A 45 11.57 0.84 9.28
CA LEU A 45 12.88 0.54 9.87
C LEU A 45 13.41 -0.82 9.42
N VAL A 46 12.54 -1.84 9.37
CA VAL A 46 12.92 -3.18 8.91
C VAL A 46 13.28 -3.15 7.43
N TYR A 47 12.49 -2.43 6.62
CA TYR A 47 12.75 -2.32 5.18
C TYR A 47 14.09 -1.65 4.89
N GLU A 48 14.46 -0.59 5.60
CA GLU A 48 15.75 0.09 5.41
C GLU A 48 16.95 -0.83 5.71
N VAL A 49 16.83 -1.72 6.70
CA VAL A 49 17.90 -2.69 6.99
C VAL A 49 17.96 -3.77 5.92
N VAL A 50 16.80 -4.34 5.54
CA VAL A 50 16.71 -5.40 4.53
C VAL A 50 17.13 -4.89 3.15
N ASP A 51 16.78 -3.66 2.76
CA ASP A 51 17.19 -3.06 1.50
C ASP A 51 18.71 -2.99 1.35
N ASN A 52 19.47 -2.82 2.44
CA ASN A 52 20.93 -2.87 2.39
C ASN A 52 21.43 -4.28 2.05
N SER A 53 20.78 -5.32 2.58
CA SER A 53 21.10 -6.71 2.26
C SER A 53 20.68 -7.07 0.82
N VAL A 54 19.55 -6.53 0.34
CA VAL A 54 19.12 -6.67 -1.07
C VAL A 54 20.09 -5.96 -2.02
N ASP A 55 20.66 -4.81 -1.64
CA ASP A 55 21.70 -4.16 -2.44
C ASP A 55 22.97 -5.03 -2.59
N GLU A 56 23.34 -5.81 -1.56
CA GLU A 56 24.39 -6.84 -1.67
C GLU A 56 23.99 -7.97 -2.63
N ALA A 57 22.70 -8.35 -2.64
CA ALA A 57 22.20 -9.36 -3.58
C ALA A 57 22.19 -8.82 -5.02
N LEU A 58 21.77 -7.58 -5.25
CA LEU A 58 21.83 -6.91 -6.56
C LEU A 58 23.26 -6.78 -7.07
N ALA A 59 24.22 -6.62 -6.17
CA ALA A 59 25.64 -6.61 -6.49
C ALA A 59 26.23 -8.03 -6.70
N GLY A 60 25.45 -9.10 -6.51
CA GLY A 60 25.84 -10.48 -6.73
C GLY A 60 26.63 -11.13 -5.57
N TYR A 61 26.58 -10.55 -4.37
CA TYR A 61 27.35 -11.03 -3.22
C TYR A 61 26.51 -11.65 -2.11
N CYS A 62 25.17 -11.58 -2.20
CA CYS A 62 24.26 -12.12 -1.21
C CYS A 62 23.20 -12.97 -1.91
N ASP A 63 22.91 -14.16 -1.37
CA ASP A 63 21.84 -15.05 -1.84
C ASP A 63 20.88 -15.49 -0.74
N HIS A 64 21.14 -15.08 0.53
CA HIS A 64 20.28 -15.40 1.66
C HIS A 64 20.20 -14.25 2.66
N ILE A 65 18.97 -13.85 2.99
CA ILE A 65 18.65 -12.87 4.02
C ILE A 65 17.71 -13.52 5.03
N GLU A 66 18.06 -13.43 6.31
CA GLU A 66 17.27 -13.93 7.43
C GLU A 66 16.77 -12.77 8.28
N ILE A 67 15.47 -12.70 8.50
CA ILE A 67 14.82 -11.70 9.34
C ILE A 67 14.16 -12.42 10.51
N THR A 68 14.42 -11.98 11.74
CA THR A 68 13.82 -12.56 12.95
C THR A 68 13.20 -11.46 13.78
N ILE A 69 11.88 -11.56 14.04
CA ILE A 69 11.22 -10.78 15.08
C ILE A 69 11.47 -11.47 16.39
N LEU A 70 12.24 -10.82 17.26
CA LEU A 70 12.71 -11.41 18.52
C LEU A 70 11.60 -11.39 19.59
N ALA A 71 11.66 -12.34 20.51
CA ALA A 71 10.71 -12.45 21.63
C ALA A 71 10.70 -11.20 22.55
N ASP A 72 11.79 -10.44 22.59
CA ASP A 72 11.94 -9.21 23.38
C ASP A 72 11.52 -7.92 22.63
N GLY A 73 10.92 -8.06 21.42
CA GLY A 73 10.41 -6.95 20.63
C GLY A 73 11.43 -6.29 19.69
N GLY A 74 12.66 -6.80 19.62
CA GLY A 74 13.65 -6.37 18.64
C GLY A 74 13.46 -7.05 17.29
N VAL A 75 14.17 -6.58 16.28
CA VAL A 75 14.31 -7.25 14.98
C VAL A 75 15.77 -7.46 14.65
N ARG A 76 16.09 -8.68 14.21
CA ARG A 76 17.41 -9.06 13.73
C ARG A 76 17.33 -9.37 12.24
N VAL A 77 18.20 -8.72 11.45
CA VAL A 77 18.38 -8.97 10.03
C VAL A 77 19.81 -9.45 9.80
N SER A 78 19.98 -10.58 9.16
CA SER A 78 21.28 -11.16 8.83
C SER A 78 21.38 -11.49 7.35
N ASP A 79 22.49 -11.13 6.72
CA ASP A 79 22.81 -11.47 5.34
C ASP A 79 24.14 -12.23 5.24
N ASN A 80 24.36 -12.84 4.09
CA ASN A 80 25.62 -13.49 3.73
C ASN A 80 26.42 -12.70 2.67
N GLY A 81 26.22 -11.37 2.60
CA GLY A 81 26.93 -10.48 1.71
C GLY A 81 28.41 -10.27 2.08
N ARG A 82 29.03 -9.21 1.55
CA ARG A 82 30.46 -8.89 1.81
C ARG A 82 30.74 -8.42 3.22
N GLY A 83 29.72 -7.96 3.95
CA GLY A 83 29.83 -7.26 5.23
C GLY A 83 30.27 -5.80 5.10
N ILE A 84 29.82 -4.94 6.00
CA ILE A 84 30.24 -3.53 6.06
C ILE A 84 31.76 -3.44 6.23
N PRO A 85 32.47 -2.53 5.54
CA PRO A 85 33.90 -2.32 5.76
C PRO A 85 34.23 -2.02 7.23
N VAL A 86 35.25 -2.71 7.77
CA VAL A 86 35.66 -2.60 9.18
C VAL A 86 36.90 -1.71 9.36
N ASP A 87 37.54 -1.34 8.26
CA ASP A 87 38.73 -0.50 8.25
C ASP A 87 38.40 0.92 8.69
N GLU A 88 39.43 1.68 9.06
CA GLU A 88 39.32 3.12 9.36
C GLU A 88 38.90 3.89 8.10
N HIS A 89 37.89 4.75 8.24
CA HIS A 89 37.45 5.62 7.15
C HIS A 89 38.47 6.70 6.84
N PRO A 90 38.89 6.89 5.56
CA PRO A 90 40.04 7.72 5.20
C PRO A 90 39.89 9.19 5.56
N THR A 91 38.68 9.73 5.66
CA THR A 91 38.47 11.16 5.98
C THR A 91 37.94 11.38 7.39
N GLU A 92 37.16 10.43 7.94
CA GLU A 92 36.55 10.56 9.26
C GLU A 92 37.44 10.04 10.39
N HIS A 93 38.49 9.25 10.07
CA HIS A 93 39.42 8.66 11.02
C HIS A 93 38.75 7.88 12.17
N ARG A 94 37.65 7.22 11.82
CA ARG A 94 36.86 6.34 12.70
C ARG A 94 36.58 5.03 11.96
N PRO A 95 36.21 3.93 12.66
CA PRO A 95 35.79 2.70 11.99
C PRO A 95 34.66 2.97 10.99
N THR A 96 34.75 2.43 9.78
CA THR A 96 33.73 2.65 8.74
C THR A 96 32.35 2.21 9.20
N VAL A 97 32.25 1.15 10.01
CA VAL A 97 30.97 0.73 10.64
C VAL A 97 30.36 1.87 11.45
N GLU A 98 31.16 2.56 12.29
CA GLU A 98 30.68 3.71 13.07
C GLU A 98 30.21 4.85 12.16
N VAL A 99 30.98 5.17 11.12
CA VAL A 99 30.65 6.25 10.16
C VAL A 99 29.31 5.99 9.49
N VAL A 100 29.09 4.78 8.98
CA VAL A 100 27.83 4.39 8.31
C VAL A 100 26.64 4.43 9.26
N MET A 101 26.84 4.08 10.52
CA MET A 101 25.79 4.04 11.53
C MET A 101 25.44 5.40 12.13
N THR A 102 26.36 6.39 12.08
CA THR A 102 26.21 7.66 12.83
C THR A 102 26.18 8.91 11.97
N ILE A 103 26.61 8.84 10.72
CA ILE A 103 26.65 10.01 9.82
C ILE A 103 25.57 9.87 8.75
N LEU A 104 24.72 10.88 8.63
CA LEU A 104 23.76 10.98 7.53
C LEU A 104 24.51 11.23 6.21
N HIS A 105 24.01 10.63 5.13
CA HIS A 105 24.63 10.72 3.81
C HIS A 105 26.05 10.11 3.74
N ALA A 106 26.31 9.09 4.56
CA ALA A 106 27.51 8.28 4.48
C ALA A 106 27.17 6.89 3.89
N GLY A 107 27.87 6.48 2.83
CA GLY A 107 27.64 5.15 2.25
C GLY A 107 28.41 4.94 0.96
N GLY A 108 28.70 3.67 0.63
CA GLY A 108 29.42 3.24 -0.59
C GLY A 108 28.63 3.39 -1.91
N LYS A 109 27.45 4.00 -1.86
CA LYS A 109 26.51 4.12 -2.98
C LYS A 109 26.65 5.45 -3.74
N PHE A 110 27.43 6.41 -3.23
CA PHE A 110 27.61 7.75 -3.82
C PHE A 110 28.73 7.88 -4.86
N GLY A 111 29.52 6.86 -5.09
CA GLY A 111 30.74 7.01 -5.91
C GLY A 111 30.97 5.98 -7.00
N GLY A 112 29.99 5.18 -7.38
CA GLY A 112 30.08 4.23 -8.51
C GLY A 112 31.06 3.05 -8.32
N GLY A 113 31.77 2.96 -7.19
CA GLY A 113 32.79 1.94 -6.99
C GLY A 113 32.34 0.65 -6.30
N GLY A 114 31.19 0.65 -5.63
CA GLY A 114 30.74 -0.47 -4.80
C GLY A 114 29.46 -1.16 -5.28
N TYR A 115 28.55 -0.41 -5.90
CA TYR A 115 27.24 -0.87 -6.36
C TYR A 115 26.90 -0.23 -7.70
N ALA A 116 26.70 -1.04 -8.72
CA ALA A 116 26.25 -0.56 -10.04
C ALA A 116 24.78 -0.14 -10.03
N VAL A 117 23.98 -0.81 -9.21
CA VAL A 117 22.55 -0.56 -8.99
C VAL A 117 22.30 -0.66 -7.48
N SER A 118 21.50 0.23 -6.93
CA SER A 118 21.05 0.14 -5.54
C SER A 118 19.66 0.75 -5.35
N GLY A 119 18.87 0.20 -4.41
CA GLY A 119 17.61 0.77 -3.95
C GLY A 119 17.81 1.91 -2.95
N GLY A 120 18.88 1.82 -2.15
CA GLY A 120 19.24 2.83 -1.16
C GLY A 120 19.97 4.03 -1.79
N LEU A 121 19.24 5.12 -2.10
CA LEU A 121 19.76 6.26 -2.85
C LEU A 121 20.38 7.35 -1.98
N HIS A 122 19.95 7.47 -0.72
CA HIS A 122 20.25 8.65 0.09
C HIS A 122 21.35 8.44 1.12
N GLY A 123 21.81 7.18 1.33
CA GLY A 123 22.83 6.83 2.32
C GLY A 123 22.45 7.22 3.77
N VAL A 124 21.14 7.20 4.07
CA VAL A 124 20.64 7.57 5.40
C VAL A 124 19.91 6.43 6.12
N GLY A 125 19.49 5.37 5.43
CA GLY A 125 18.59 4.36 5.97
C GLY A 125 19.04 3.77 7.30
N ILE A 126 20.24 3.20 7.35
CA ILE A 126 20.73 2.54 8.57
C ILE A 126 21.04 3.55 9.70
N SER A 127 21.49 4.75 9.39
CA SER A 127 21.70 5.79 10.40
C SER A 127 20.36 6.32 10.94
N VAL A 128 19.29 6.32 10.14
CA VAL A 128 17.92 6.63 10.58
C VAL A 128 17.42 5.53 11.51
N VAL A 129 17.60 4.24 11.18
CA VAL A 129 17.25 3.12 12.08
C VAL A 129 17.97 3.26 13.41
N ASN A 130 19.27 3.57 13.39
CA ASN A 130 20.06 3.77 14.60
C ASN A 130 19.55 4.95 15.43
N ALA A 131 19.23 6.08 14.79
CA ALA A 131 18.69 7.27 15.45
C ALA A 131 17.33 7.02 16.14
N LEU A 132 16.48 6.19 15.55
CA LEU A 132 15.12 5.91 16.01
C LEU A 132 15.00 4.65 16.89
N SER A 133 16.14 4.08 17.30
CA SER A 133 16.23 2.91 18.16
C SER A 133 16.80 3.25 19.54
N THR A 134 16.34 2.54 20.56
CA THR A 134 16.94 2.57 21.90
C THR A 134 18.28 1.87 21.93
N ARG A 135 18.44 0.83 21.08
CA ARG A 135 19.66 0.05 20.95
C ARG A 135 19.79 -0.51 19.54
N VAL A 136 21.01 -0.54 19.03
CA VAL A 136 21.38 -1.26 17.81
C VAL A 136 22.68 -2.03 18.05
N ASP A 137 22.69 -3.32 17.76
CA ASP A 137 23.86 -4.19 17.78
C ASP A 137 24.23 -4.58 16.35
N THR A 138 25.44 -4.25 15.96
CA THR A 138 25.99 -4.54 14.62
C THR A 138 27.06 -5.61 14.74
N GLU A 139 26.89 -6.72 14.03
CA GLU A 139 27.90 -7.74 13.83
C GLU A 139 28.28 -7.81 12.36
N VAL A 140 29.57 -7.80 12.08
CA VAL A 140 30.10 -7.87 10.70
C VAL A 140 31.07 -9.04 10.62
N ARG A 141 30.84 -9.95 9.68
CA ARG A 141 31.72 -11.06 9.33
C ARG A 141 32.53 -10.64 8.10
N ARG A 142 33.78 -10.25 8.33
CA ARG A 142 34.66 -9.74 7.28
C ARG A 142 36.13 -9.93 7.63
N GLN A 143 36.98 -10.08 6.63
CA GLN A 143 38.43 -10.24 6.78
C GLN A 143 38.82 -11.44 7.69
N GLY A 144 38.02 -12.52 7.67
CA GLY A 144 38.28 -13.72 8.45
C GLY A 144 37.92 -13.64 9.93
N PHE A 145 37.22 -12.58 10.36
CA PHE A 145 36.84 -12.37 11.76
C PHE A 145 35.41 -11.85 11.89
N VAL A 146 34.82 -12.07 13.06
CA VAL A 146 33.59 -11.42 13.49
C VAL A 146 33.94 -10.12 14.21
N TRP A 147 33.32 -9.03 13.80
CA TRP A 147 33.48 -7.71 14.39
C TRP A 147 32.16 -7.26 14.98
N ARG A 148 32.20 -6.63 16.16
CA ARG A 148 30.99 -6.20 16.86
C ARG A 148 31.09 -4.77 17.35
N MET A 149 30.01 -4.03 17.21
CA MET A 149 29.84 -2.68 17.72
C MET A 149 28.39 -2.44 18.12
N SER A 150 28.17 -1.74 19.24
CA SER A 150 26.84 -1.46 19.76
C SER A 150 26.59 0.03 19.91
N PHE A 151 25.33 0.42 19.70
CA PHE A 151 24.85 1.80 19.77
C PHE A 151 23.63 1.85 20.69
N ALA A 152 23.42 2.97 21.37
CA ALA A 152 22.25 3.22 22.19
C ALA A 152 21.82 4.70 22.15
N ASP A 153 20.70 4.99 22.78
CA ASP A 153 20.21 6.35 23.05
C ASP A 153 20.20 7.26 21.81
N GLY A 154 19.62 6.75 20.74
CA GLY A 154 19.51 7.50 19.48
C GLY A 154 20.79 7.53 18.66
N GLY A 155 21.53 6.43 18.68
CA GLY A 155 22.63 6.18 17.76
C GLY A 155 24.01 6.56 18.30
N ARG A 156 24.18 6.71 19.61
CA ARG A 156 25.48 6.93 20.24
C ARG A 156 26.25 5.62 20.34
N PRO A 157 27.53 5.55 19.89
CA PRO A 157 28.35 4.37 20.15
C PRO A 157 28.51 4.13 21.65
N ILE A 158 28.25 2.90 22.10
CA ILE A 158 28.45 2.49 23.50
C ILE A 158 29.61 1.50 23.65
N THR A 159 30.11 0.98 22.53
CA THR A 159 31.32 0.17 22.47
C THR A 159 32.21 0.65 21.35
N GLU A 160 33.51 0.39 21.43
CA GLU A 160 34.40 0.46 20.28
C GLU A 160 34.13 -0.73 19.34
N LEU A 161 34.62 -0.67 18.09
CA LEU A 161 34.58 -1.81 17.18
C LEU A 161 35.53 -2.89 17.68
N VAL A 162 34.98 -4.01 18.16
CA VAL A 162 35.74 -5.10 18.76
C VAL A 162 35.90 -6.25 17.78
N LYS A 163 37.13 -6.66 17.55
CA LYS A 163 37.46 -7.87 16.81
C LYS A 163 37.25 -9.10 17.69
N GLY A 164 36.38 -10.00 17.24
CA GLY A 164 36.01 -11.25 17.92
C GLY A 164 36.67 -12.49 17.33
N GLU A 165 35.91 -13.58 17.30
CA GLU A 165 36.32 -14.92 16.84
C GLU A 165 36.61 -14.94 15.32
N ALA A 166 37.42 -15.93 14.91
CA ALA A 166 37.68 -16.20 13.49
C ALA A 166 36.44 -16.84 12.82
N THR A 167 36.18 -16.47 11.58
CA THR A 167 35.08 -17.02 10.75
C THR A 167 35.50 -17.14 9.30
N GLU A 168 34.97 -18.14 8.61
CA GLU A 168 35.11 -18.29 7.16
C GLU A 168 33.95 -17.62 6.38
N SER A 169 32.84 -17.29 7.06
CA SER A 169 31.68 -16.65 6.45
C SER A 169 31.85 -15.14 6.35
N THR A 170 31.12 -14.52 5.43
CA THR A 170 30.99 -13.07 5.30
C THR A 170 29.54 -12.66 5.53
N GLY A 171 29.29 -11.39 5.79
CA GLY A 171 27.93 -10.85 5.93
C GLY A 171 27.81 -9.79 7.02
N THR A 172 26.59 -9.26 7.14
CA THR A 172 26.22 -8.29 8.19
C THR A 172 25.03 -8.82 8.97
N THR A 173 25.05 -8.65 10.28
CA THR A 173 23.87 -8.87 11.14
C THR A 173 23.58 -7.58 11.91
N GLN A 174 22.37 -7.07 11.77
CA GLN A 174 21.87 -5.90 12.48
C GLN A 174 20.73 -6.31 13.40
N THR A 175 20.84 -6.01 14.68
CA THR A 175 19.74 -6.20 15.65
C THR A 175 19.38 -4.84 16.21
N PHE A 176 18.12 -4.44 16.09
CA PHE A 176 17.68 -3.11 16.54
C PHE A 176 16.37 -3.18 17.34
N TYR A 177 16.21 -2.24 18.25
CA TYR A 177 15.06 -2.11 19.16
C TYR A 177 14.46 -0.71 18.99
N PRO A 178 13.27 -0.59 18.37
CA PRO A 178 12.61 0.73 18.15
C PRO A 178 12.40 1.48 19.47
N ASP A 179 12.47 2.80 19.41
CA ASP A 179 12.30 3.65 20.59
C ASP A 179 10.81 3.91 20.88
N PRO A 180 10.24 3.36 21.98
CA PRO A 180 8.83 3.53 22.33
C PRO A 180 8.46 4.97 22.68
N SER A 181 9.41 5.85 22.87
CA SER A 181 9.14 7.30 23.05
C SER A 181 8.88 8.04 21.74
N ILE A 182 9.18 7.42 20.60
CA ILE A 182 9.03 7.99 19.26
C ILE A 182 7.84 7.35 18.53
N PHE A 183 7.73 6.02 18.61
CA PHE A 183 6.70 5.27 17.90
C PHE A 183 5.43 5.11 18.72
N GLU A 184 4.28 5.20 18.07
CA GLU A 184 2.96 4.96 18.66
C GLU A 184 2.79 3.50 19.10
N THR A 185 3.44 2.57 18.40
CA THR A 185 3.56 1.16 18.71
C THR A 185 4.97 0.68 18.37
N VAL A 186 5.45 -0.35 19.07
CA VAL A 186 6.70 -1.06 18.77
C VAL A 186 6.43 -2.53 18.46
N ASP A 187 5.18 -2.89 18.22
CA ASP A 187 4.76 -4.24 17.88
C ASP A 187 4.70 -4.40 16.36
N PHE A 188 5.56 -5.30 15.84
CA PHE A 188 5.67 -5.56 14.41
C PHE A 188 4.57 -6.52 13.94
N ASP A 189 3.86 -6.16 12.88
CA ASP A 189 2.91 -7.05 12.22
C ASP A 189 3.63 -8.03 11.30
N TYR A 190 3.51 -9.32 11.62
CA TYR A 190 4.16 -10.39 10.86
C TYR A 190 3.65 -10.49 9.43
N GLU A 191 2.34 -10.34 9.20
CA GLU A 191 1.73 -10.48 7.88
C GLU A 191 2.16 -9.35 6.93
N THR A 192 2.30 -8.15 7.43
CA THR A 192 2.82 -7.01 6.68
C THR A 192 4.25 -7.25 6.23
N LEU A 193 5.13 -7.70 7.13
CA LEU A 193 6.52 -8.05 6.80
C LEU A 193 6.58 -9.25 5.85
N ARG A 194 5.77 -10.29 6.09
CA ARG A 194 5.72 -11.50 5.27
C ARG A 194 5.40 -11.18 3.80
N ARG A 195 4.35 -10.39 3.56
CA ARG A 195 3.96 -9.99 2.19
C ARG A 195 5.07 -9.20 1.51
N ARG A 196 5.65 -8.23 2.20
CA ARG A 196 6.73 -7.42 1.66
C ARG A 196 7.96 -8.26 1.28
N PHE A 197 8.37 -9.19 2.13
CA PHE A 197 9.53 -10.04 1.85
C PHE A 197 9.27 -11.08 0.76
N GLN A 198 8.06 -11.60 0.66
CA GLN A 198 7.65 -12.42 -0.47
C GLN A 198 7.75 -11.66 -1.79
N GLN A 199 7.28 -10.41 -1.82
CA GLN A 199 7.39 -9.53 -2.99
C GLN A 199 8.85 -9.25 -3.34
N MET A 200 9.70 -8.95 -2.35
CA MET A 200 11.13 -8.72 -2.57
C MET A 200 11.83 -9.96 -3.14
N ALA A 201 11.44 -11.16 -2.70
CA ALA A 201 11.98 -12.40 -3.24
C ALA A 201 11.58 -12.62 -4.72
N PHE A 202 10.35 -12.26 -5.13
CA PHE A 202 9.94 -12.29 -6.54
C PHE A 202 10.75 -11.32 -7.42
N LEU A 203 11.06 -10.13 -6.90
CA LEU A 203 11.80 -9.08 -7.61
C LEU A 203 13.30 -9.37 -7.73
N ASN A 204 13.81 -10.30 -6.93
CA ASN A 204 15.23 -10.67 -6.89
C ASN A 204 15.40 -12.16 -7.09
N LYS A 205 15.42 -12.57 -8.36
CA LYS A 205 15.52 -13.95 -8.82
C LYS A 205 16.63 -14.71 -8.11
N GLY A 206 16.28 -15.83 -7.47
CA GLY A 206 17.21 -16.70 -6.74
C GLY A 206 17.60 -16.24 -5.34
N LEU A 207 17.19 -15.04 -4.90
CA LEU A 207 17.42 -14.58 -3.53
C LEU A 207 16.47 -15.30 -2.58
N ARG A 208 17.02 -15.92 -1.53
CA ARG A 208 16.27 -16.53 -0.44
C ARG A 208 16.05 -15.51 0.66
N ILE A 209 14.80 -15.29 1.07
CA ILE A 209 14.43 -14.45 2.20
C ILE A 209 13.63 -15.29 3.19
N THR A 210 14.09 -15.35 4.45
CA THR A 210 13.44 -16.12 5.52
C THR A 210 13.00 -15.16 6.61
N LEU A 211 11.72 -15.22 6.99
CA LEU A 211 11.13 -14.46 8.11
C LEU A 211 10.72 -15.42 9.22
N THR A 212 11.19 -15.16 10.43
CA THR A 212 10.87 -15.93 11.65
C THR A 212 10.29 -15.03 12.72
N ASP A 213 9.22 -15.47 13.41
CA ASP A 213 8.64 -14.80 14.56
C ASP A 213 8.87 -15.63 15.83
N GLU A 214 9.75 -15.15 16.71
CA GLU A 214 10.06 -15.81 17.99
C GLU A 214 9.08 -15.43 19.13
N ARG A 215 8.15 -14.47 18.88
CA ARG A 215 7.17 -14.04 19.90
C ARG A 215 6.06 -15.06 20.11
N VAL A 216 5.74 -15.85 19.09
CA VAL A 216 4.65 -16.82 19.10
C VAL A 216 5.25 -18.23 19.03
N GLY A 217 5.22 -18.95 20.14
CA GLY A 217 5.41 -20.40 20.12
C GLY A 217 4.21 -21.04 19.42
N VAL A 218 4.42 -21.82 18.37
CA VAL A 218 3.36 -22.53 17.66
C VAL A 218 2.70 -23.55 18.58
N GLN A 219 1.63 -23.16 19.27
CA GLN A 219 0.53 -24.04 19.63
C GLN A 219 -0.50 -23.86 18.53
N ASP A 220 -0.41 -24.68 17.51
CA ASP A 220 -1.44 -25.08 16.55
C ASP A 220 -0.84 -25.27 15.15
N ALA A 221 -0.27 -26.42 14.94
CA ALA A 221 -0.27 -27.02 13.61
C ALA A 221 -1.59 -27.81 13.53
N GLY A 222 -2.47 -27.32 12.66
CA GLY A 222 -3.84 -27.78 12.52
C GLY A 222 -4.03 -29.29 12.38
N ASP A 223 -5.20 -29.72 12.82
CA ASP A 223 -5.80 -31.04 12.67
C ASP A 223 -5.53 -31.71 11.31
N GLU A 224 -4.62 -32.65 11.27
CA GLU A 224 -4.78 -33.86 10.49
C GLU A 224 -4.82 -35.04 11.46
N ILE A 225 -6.04 -35.50 11.74
CA ILE A 225 -6.32 -36.73 12.46
C ILE A 225 -5.88 -37.90 11.57
N THR A 226 -4.69 -38.42 11.78
CA THR A 226 -4.35 -39.80 11.45
C THR A 226 -3.87 -40.46 12.74
N GLY A 227 -4.72 -41.36 13.25
CA GLY A 227 -4.40 -42.12 14.43
C GLY A 227 -3.22 -43.06 14.18
N ASP A 228 -2.21 -42.94 15.01
CA ASP A 228 -1.42 -44.07 15.47
C ASP A 228 -0.83 -43.73 16.85
N ASP A 229 -1.07 -44.65 17.80
CA ASP A 229 -0.62 -44.58 19.18
C ASP A 229 0.88 -44.86 19.26
N SER A 230 1.70 -43.83 19.47
CA SER A 230 3.02 -43.98 20.07
C SER A 230 3.41 -42.72 20.86
N ALA A 231 3.97 -42.91 22.06
CA ALA A 231 4.16 -42.00 23.16
C ALA A 231 4.65 -40.56 22.83
N PRO A 232 4.28 -39.55 23.65
CA PRO A 232 4.59 -38.16 23.38
C PRO A 232 6.05 -37.86 23.72
N ASP A 233 6.86 -37.58 22.70
CA ASP A 233 8.01 -36.70 22.86
C ASP A 233 7.48 -35.27 23.10
N ALA A 234 8.16 -34.52 23.96
CA ALA A 234 7.78 -33.15 24.28
C ALA A 234 7.60 -32.32 23.01
N PRO A 235 6.56 -31.48 22.92
CA PRO A 235 6.36 -30.66 21.72
C PRO A 235 7.58 -29.76 21.51
N GLU A 236 8.28 -29.90 20.38
CA GLU A 236 9.24 -28.91 19.95
C GLU A 236 8.46 -27.60 19.76
N VAL A 237 8.81 -26.61 20.56
CA VAL A 237 8.28 -25.25 20.39
C VAL A 237 8.86 -24.71 19.07
N GLY A 238 8.14 -24.92 17.98
CA GLY A 238 8.49 -24.33 16.69
C GLY A 238 8.11 -22.86 16.65
N PHE A 239 8.97 -22.01 16.07
CA PHE A 239 8.63 -20.63 15.75
C PHE A 239 7.90 -20.57 14.42
N ARG A 240 7.04 -19.55 14.25
CA ARG A 240 6.44 -19.28 12.95
C ARG A 240 7.51 -18.82 11.96
N THR A 241 7.70 -19.56 10.86
CA THR A 241 8.74 -19.26 9.85
C THR A 241 8.19 -19.43 8.44
N ASP A 242 8.44 -18.42 7.60
CA ASP A 242 8.17 -18.43 6.16
C ASP A 242 9.48 -18.20 5.40
N SER A 243 9.73 -18.96 4.33
CA SER A 243 10.91 -18.81 3.48
C SER A 243 10.54 -18.76 2.01
N TYR A 244 11.06 -17.77 1.30
CA TYR A 244 10.76 -17.48 -0.10
C TYR A 244 12.02 -17.52 -0.93
N CYS A 245 11.97 -18.21 -2.06
CA CYS A 245 13.02 -18.22 -3.08
C CYS A 245 12.37 -18.57 -4.42
N TYR A 246 12.47 -17.69 -5.40
CA TYR A 246 11.82 -17.85 -6.69
C TYR A 246 12.86 -17.90 -7.81
N GLU A 247 12.92 -19.02 -8.51
CA GLU A 247 13.94 -19.26 -9.56
C GLU A 247 13.62 -18.53 -10.86
N HIS A 248 12.33 -18.24 -11.11
CA HIS A 248 11.87 -17.56 -12.32
C HIS A 248 11.45 -16.09 -12.04
N GLY A 249 11.67 -15.59 -10.84
CA GLY A 249 11.48 -14.18 -10.47
C GLY A 249 10.10 -13.61 -10.84
N LEU A 250 10.06 -12.67 -11.81
CA LEU A 250 8.81 -12.01 -12.19
C LEU A 250 7.78 -12.94 -12.83
N SER A 251 8.20 -14.00 -13.50
CA SER A 251 7.28 -15.01 -14.04
C SER A 251 6.57 -15.77 -12.92
N ASP A 252 7.29 -16.13 -11.84
CA ASP A 252 6.69 -16.72 -10.65
C ASP A 252 5.70 -15.72 -9.99
N TYR A 253 6.03 -14.43 -10.03
CA TYR A 253 5.17 -13.39 -9.48
C TYR A 253 3.85 -13.24 -10.28
N VAL A 254 3.91 -13.20 -11.61
CA VAL A 254 2.72 -13.17 -12.46
C VAL A 254 1.87 -14.42 -12.27
N ALA A 255 2.49 -15.60 -12.18
CA ALA A 255 1.79 -16.85 -11.87
C ALA A 255 1.08 -16.80 -10.51
N PHE A 256 1.75 -16.27 -9.49
CA PHE A 256 1.19 -16.08 -8.15
C PHE A 256 -0.03 -15.14 -8.18
N LEU A 257 0.09 -13.96 -8.82
CA LEU A 257 -1.01 -12.99 -8.96
C LEU A 257 -2.21 -13.59 -9.73
N ASN A 258 -1.96 -14.33 -10.80
CA ASN A 258 -3.02 -14.96 -11.59
C ASN A 258 -3.71 -16.11 -10.85
N LYS A 259 -2.95 -16.86 -10.03
CA LYS A 259 -3.49 -17.95 -9.21
C LYS A 259 -4.52 -17.44 -8.19
N SER A 260 -4.28 -16.27 -7.59
CA SER A 260 -5.22 -15.67 -6.64
C SER A 260 -6.53 -15.23 -7.29
N LYS A 261 -6.51 -14.88 -8.59
CA LYS A 261 -7.68 -14.44 -9.35
C LYS A 261 -8.55 -15.60 -9.85
N LYS A 262 -8.03 -16.83 -9.94
CA LYS A 262 -8.68 -18.00 -10.57
C LYS A 262 -9.30 -17.70 -11.94
N ALA A 263 -8.85 -16.66 -12.61
CA ALA A 263 -9.31 -16.34 -13.94
C ALA A 263 -8.72 -17.35 -14.94
N GLU A 264 -9.50 -17.75 -15.93
CA GLU A 264 -9.03 -18.62 -17.00
C GLU A 264 -7.93 -17.89 -17.80
N LEU A 265 -6.84 -18.60 -18.08
CA LEU A 265 -5.73 -18.06 -18.87
C LEU A 265 -6.13 -17.95 -20.36
N ILE A 266 -5.85 -16.82 -20.99
CA ILE A 266 -6.07 -16.61 -22.44
C ILE A 266 -4.99 -17.33 -23.26
N HIS A 267 -3.79 -17.46 -22.70
CA HIS A 267 -2.66 -18.21 -23.27
C HIS A 267 -1.86 -18.87 -22.14
N PRO A 268 -1.25 -20.05 -22.40
CA PRO A 268 -0.64 -20.86 -21.34
C PRO A 268 0.69 -20.30 -20.83
N GLU A 269 1.50 -19.71 -21.70
CA GLU A 269 2.84 -19.25 -21.37
C GLU A 269 2.82 -17.82 -20.82
N ILE A 270 3.67 -17.55 -19.82
CA ILE A 270 3.97 -16.19 -19.36
C ILE A 270 4.96 -15.59 -20.36
N ILE A 271 4.70 -14.38 -20.81
CA ILE A 271 5.56 -13.66 -21.74
C ILE A 271 6.62 -12.94 -20.93
N ASP A 272 7.88 -13.30 -21.14
CA ASP A 272 9.05 -12.68 -20.54
C ASP A 272 9.75 -11.75 -21.52
N VAL A 273 10.14 -10.58 -21.04
CA VAL A 273 10.93 -9.58 -21.77
C VAL A 273 12.09 -9.17 -20.89
N GLU A 274 13.32 -9.45 -21.33
CA GLU A 274 14.53 -9.08 -20.60
C GLU A 274 15.49 -8.32 -21.54
N ALA A 275 16.06 -7.22 -21.06
CA ALA A 275 17.08 -6.47 -21.77
C ALA A 275 17.97 -5.69 -20.82
N GLU A 276 19.20 -5.46 -21.26
CA GLU A 276 20.15 -4.60 -20.59
C GLU A 276 20.81 -3.66 -21.61
N GLN A 277 21.04 -2.41 -21.22
CA GLN A 277 21.69 -1.41 -22.05
C GLN A 277 22.67 -0.60 -21.21
N THR A 278 23.88 -0.42 -21.71
CA THR A 278 24.85 0.51 -21.15
C THR A 278 24.61 1.92 -21.70
N LEU A 279 24.49 2.90 -20.83
CA LEU A 279 24.28 4.32 -21.14
C LEU A 279 25.56 5.09 -20.83
N GLY A 280 26.37 5.39 -21.86
CA GLY A 280 27.67 6.04 -21.67
C GLY A 280 28.74 5.08 -21.12
N GLU A 281 29.67 5.60 -20.29
CA GLU A 281 30.80 4.82 -19.78
C GLU A 281 30.53 4.12 -18.44
N THR A 282 29.58 4.63 -17.65
CA THR A 282 29.40 4.20 -16.25
C THR A 282 27.97 3.87 -15.86
N HIS A 283 26.98 4.17 -16.69
CA HIS A 283 25.57 3.98 -16.37
C HIS A 283 25.01 2.77 -17.12
N SER A 284 24.13 2.02 -16.46
CA SER A 284 23.40 0.93 -17.06
C SER A 284 21.92 1.01 -16.72
N ILE A 285 21.10 0.48 -17.59
CA ILE A 285 19.68 0.23 -17.36
C ILE A 285 19.37 -1.20 -17.76
N SER A 286 18.71 -1.94 -16.90
CA SER A 286 18.15 -3.26 -17.20
C SER A 286 16.65 -3.26 -17.03
N LEU A 287 15.98 -4.12 -17.77
CA LEU A 287 14.53 -4.29 -17.79
C LEU A 287 14.20 -5.77 -17.68
N GLU A 288 13.29 -6.07 -16.81
CA GLU A 288 12.61 -7.36 -16.73
C GLU A 288 11.11 -7.11 -16.73
N ILE A 289 10.36 -7.80 -17.60
CA ILE A 289 8.88 -7.77 -17.61
C ILE A 289 8.39 -9.19 -17.72
N ALA A 290 7.43 -9.55 -16.88
CA ALA A 290 6.61 -10.74 -17.07
C ALA A 290 5.15 -10.32 -17.25
N MET A 291 4.42 -10.93 -18.19
CA MET A 291 3.03 -10.59 -18.44
C MET A 291 2.21 -11.77 -18.97
N GLN A 292 0.91 -11.77 -18.65
CA GLN A 292 -0.03 -12.78 -19.12
C GLN A 292 -1.45 -12.23 -19.13
N TRP A 293 -2.25 -12.61 -20.15
CA TRP A 293 -3.67 -12.26 -20.20
C TRP A 293 -4.54 -13.38 -19.62
N THR A 294 -5.55 -12.95 -18.88
CA THR A 294 -6.57 -13.80 -18.27
C THR A 294 -7.97 -13.38 -18.73
N SER A 295 -8.98 -14.19 -18.38
CA SER A 295 -10.39 -13.84 -18.65
C SER A 295 -10.94 -12.71 -17.75
N SER A 296 -10.17 -12.22 -16.79
CA SER A 296 -10.53 -11.09 -15.91
C SER A 296 -10.89 -9.83 -16.70
N TYR A 297 -11.65 -8.94 -16.09
CA TYR A 297 -12.05 -7.64 -16.66
C TYR A 297 -11.20 -6.47 -16.16
N SER A 298 -10.40 -6.68 -15.13
CA SER A 298 -9.50 -5.67 -14.57
C SER A 298 -8.07 -5.85 -15.08
N GLU A 299 -7.34 -4.76 -15.25
CA GLU A 299 -5.88 -4.80 -15.41
C GLU A 299 -5.19 -4.91 -14.05
N SER A 300 -4.01 -5.52 -14.03
CA SER A 300 -3.13 -5.66 -12.88
C SER A 300 -1.69 -5.42 -13.34
N VAL A 301 -1.32 -4.15 -13.42
CA VAL A 301 0.02 -3.72 -13.85
C VAL A 301 0.76 -3.15 -12.65
N HIS A 302 1.89 -3.78 -12.31
CA HIS A 302 2.74 -3.43 -11.17
C HIS A 302 4.11 -3.01 -11.66
N THR A 303 4.61 -1.90 -11.17
CA THR A 303 5.85 -1.31 -11.65
C THR A 303 6.84 -1.05 -10.53
N TYR A 304 8.10 -1.36 -10.82
CA TYR A 304 9.21 -1.27 -9.87
C TYR A 304 10.42 -0.59 -10.50
N ALA A 305 11.14 0.19 -9.71
CA ALA A 305 12.43 0.75 -10.07
C ALA A 305 13.43 0.49 -8.93
N ASN A 306 14.53 -0.24 -9.22
CA ASN A 306 15.50 -0.70 -8.24
C ASN A 306 14.82 -1.39 -7.03
N THR A 307 13.90 -2.31 -7.29
CA THR A 307 13.08 -3.04 -6.30
C THR A 307 12.05 -2.21 -5.50
N ILE A 308 12.01 -0.90 -5.72
CA ILE A 308 11.05 0.00 -5.09
C ILE A 308 9.77 0.02 -5.90
N ASN A 309 8.63 -0.15 -5.25
CA ASN A 309 7.32 -0.07 -5.87
C ASN A 309 7.00 1.38 -6.28
N THR A 310 6.79 1.61 -7.57
CA THR A 310 6.41 2.90 -8.12
C THR A 310 4.88 2.96 -8.24
N THR A 311 4.20 3.21 -7.13
CA THR A 311 2.72 3.16 -7.06
C THR A 311 2.02 4.14 -8.00
N GLU A 312 2.67 5.25 -8.33
CA GLU A 312 2.21 6.24 -9.32
C GLU A 312 2.81 6.00 -10.72
N GLY A 313 3.46 4.85 -10.92
CA GLY A 313 4.07 4.48 -12.19
C GLY A 313 5.31 5.30 -12.53
N GLY A 314 5.33 5.90 -13.71
CA GLY A 314 6.42 6.72 -14.21
C GLY A 314 6.81 6.40 -15.63
N THR A 315 7.98 6.87 -16.06
CA THR A 315 8.46 6.79 -17.43
C THR A 315 8.56 5.37 -17.97
N HIS A 316 8.92 4.37 -17.16
CA HIS A 316 8.99 2.96 -17.54
C HIS A 316 7.59 2.39 -17.84
N GLU A 317 6.58 2.73 -17.03
CA GLU A 317 5.19 2.34 -17.29
C GLU A 317 4.64 3.02 -18.55
N GLU A 318 4.91 4.32 -18.72
CA GLU A 318 4.51 5.06 -19.93
C GLU A 318 5.10 4.42 -21.19
N GLY A 319 6.38 4.02 -21.15
CA GLY A 319 7.06 3.30 -22.23
C GLY A 319 6.37 1.99 -22.56
N PHE A 320 6.07 1.17 -21.54
CA PHE A 320 5.36 -0.10 -21.67
C PHE A 320 3.95 0.10 -22.28
N ARG A 321 3.13 0.97 -21.69
CA ARG A 321 1.75 1.23 -22.16
C ARG A 321 1.72 1.73 -23.61
N THR A 322 2.65 2.58 -23.97
CA THR A 322 2.78 3.11 -25.35
C THR A 322 3.19 2.02 -26.33
N ALA A 323 4.21 1.23 -26.00
CA ALA A 323 4.67 0.13 -26.85
C ALA A 323 3.58 -0.90 -27.07
N LEU A 324 2.95 -1.36 -25.99
CA LEU A 324 1.89 -2.35 -26.02
C LEU A 324 0.73 -1.92 -26.93
N THR A 325 0.23 -0.70 -26.72
CA THR A 325 -0.91 -0.17 -27.50
C THR A 325 -0.56 -0.03 -29.00
N THR A 326 0.62 0.48 -29.30
CA THR A 326 1.07 0.67 -30.68
C THR A 326 1.27 -0.66 -31.39
N LEU A 327 1.97 -1.59 -30.74
CA LEU A 327 2.30 -2.89 -31.32
C LEU A 327 1.06 -3.76 -31.58
N VAL A 328 0.16 -3.88 -30.57
CA VAL A 328 -1.04 -4.70 -30.71
C VAL A 328 -1.95 -4.20 -31.82
N ASN A 329 -2.14 -2.88 -31.95
CA ASN A 329 -2.93 -2.29 -33.04
C ASN A 329 -2.27 -2.56 -34.40
N LYS A 330 -0.96 -2.37 -34.51
CA LYS A 330 -0.23 -2.65 -35.75
C LYS A 330 -0.35 -4.13 -36.12
N TYR A 331 -0.06 -5.03 -35.22
CA TYR A 331 -0.13 -6.48 -35.46
C TYR A 331 -1.55 -6.91 -35.85
N ALA A 332 -2.57 -6.40 -35.17
CA ALA A 332 -3.95 -6.73 -35.48
C ALA A 332 -4.36 -6.30 -36.91
N ARG A 333 -3.85 -5.14 -37.40
CA ARG A 333 -4.07 -4.68 -38.77
C ARG A 333 -3.27 -5.49 -39.79
N ASP A 334 -1.99 -5.71 -39.54
CA ASP A 334 -1.09 -6.46 -40.44
C ASP A 334 -1.58 -7.91 -40.64
N LYS A 335 -2.16 -8.53 -39.61
CA LYS A 335 -2.74 -9.89 -39.70
C LYS A 335 -4.23 -9.90 -40.07
N GLY A 336 -4.84 -8.75 -40.36
CA GLY A 336 -6.25 -8.63 -40.79
C GLY A 336 -7.27 -8.95 -39.70
N LEU A 337 -6.88 -8.91 -38.41
CA LEU A 337 -7.75 -9.10 -37.25
C LEU A 337 -8.59 -7.85 -36.96
N LEU A 338 -8.07 -6.67 -37.31
CA LEU A 338 -8.80 -5.40 -37.39
C LEU A 338 -8.89 -4.97 -38.85
N LYS A 339 -10.10 -4.57 -39.29
CA LYS A 339 -10.32 -4.05 -40.64
C LYS A 339 -9.89 -2.57 -40.71
N GLU A 340 -9.55 -2.07 -41.91
CA GLU A 340 -9.18 -0.65 -42.10
C GLU A 340 -10.22 0.35 -41.60
N ARG A 341 -11.51 -0.02 -41.65
CA ARG A 341 -12.64 0.81 -41.22
C ARG A 341 -12.89 0.75 -39.70
N ASP A 342 -12.29 -0.18 -38.99
CA ASP A 342 -12.49 -0.36 -37.56
C ASP A 342 -11.60 0.66 -36.81
N ASP A 343 -12.09 1.23 -35.72
CA ASP A 343 -11.29 2.10 -34.85
C ASP A 343 -10.14 1.30 -34.21
N ASN A 344 -9.07 1.99 -33.84
CA ASN A 344 -8.01 1.36 -33.06
C ASN A 344 -8.53 0.93 -31.67
N LEU A 345 -7.98 -0.15 -31.18
CA LEU A 345 -8.15 -0.56 -29.80
C LEU A 345 -7.48 0.49 -28.88
N THR A 346 -8.14 0.87 -27.82
CA THR A 346 -7.55 1.75 -26.80
C THR A 346 -6.59 0.95 -25.90
N GLY A 347 -5.77 1.66 -25.13
CA GLY A 347 -4.89 1.03 -24.16
C GLY A 347 -5.66 0.16 -23.17
N ASP A 348 -6.78 0.66 -22.64
CA ASP A 348 -7.62 -0.07 -21.69
C ASP A 348 -8.26 -1.33 -22.32
N ASP A 349 -8.69 -1.27 -23.59
CA ASP A 349 -9.20 -2.46 -24.28
C ASP A 349 -8.15 -3.58 -24.36
N ILE A 350 -6.88 -3.20 -24.60
CA ILE A 350 -5.76 -4.14 -24.74
C ILE A 350 -5.34 -4.70 -23.38
N ARG A 351 -5.39 -3.87 -22.34
CA ARG A 351 -4.98 -4.26 -20.99
C ARG A 351 -6.10 -4.93 -20.17
N GLU A 352 -7.33 -5.03 -20.70
CA GLU A 352 -8.38 -5.79 -20.03
C GLU A 352 -7.94 -7.25 -19.79
N GLY A 353 -7.82 -7.63 -18.51
CA GLY A 353 -7.38 -8.96 -18.08
C GLY A 353 -5.86 -9.18 -18.13
N LEU A 354 -5.07 -8.14 -18.42
CA LEU A 354 -3.62 -8.22 -18.37
C LEU A 354 -3.13 -8.22 -16.91
N THR A 355 -2.29 -9.17 -16.57
CA THR A 355 -1.41 -9.12 -15.39
C THR A 355 0.00 -8.91 -15.90
N ALA A 356 0.67 -7.85 -15.46
CA ALA A 356 2.04 -7.53 -15.85
C ALA A 356 2.84 -6.99 -14.65
N VAL A 357 4.08 -7.42 -14.53
CA VAL A 357 5.05 -6.88 -13.58
C VAL A 357 6.23 -6.34 -14.39
N ILE A 358 6.57 -5.08 -14.16
CA ILE A 358 7.62 -4.35 -14.87
C ILE A 358 8.66 -3.91 -13.85
N SER A 359 9.87 -4.37 -13.98
CA SER A 359 11.00 -4.01 -13.12
C SER A 359 12.12 -3.41 -13.95
N VAL A 360 12.52 -2.19 -13.62
CA VAL A 360 13.72 -1.55 -14.17
C VAL A 360 14.77 -1.39 -13.09
N LYS A 361 16.03 -1.60 -13.44
CA LYS A 361 17.17 -1.34 -12.56
C LYS A 361 18.05 -0.31 -13.25
N LEU A 362 18.31 0.81 -12.55
CA LEU A 362 19.08 1.94 -13.07
C LEU A 362 20.21 2.27 -12.10
N SER A 363 21.36 2.64 -12.65
CA SER A 363 22.51 3.12 -11.84
C SER A 363 22.16 4.43 -11.11
N GLU A 364 21.39 5.32 -11.74
CA GLU A 364 20.99 6.62 -11.19
C GLU A 364 19.48 6.85 -11.37
N PRO A 365 18.61 6.23 -10.55
CA PRO A 365 17.19 6.47 -10.63
C PRO A 365 16.81 7.86 -10.12
N GLN A 366 15.94 8.52 -10.87
CA GLN A 366 15.37 9.82 -10.53
C GLN A 366 13.89 9.63 -10.21
N PHE A 367 13.51 9.89 -8.96
CA PHE A 367 12.13 9.80 -8.53
C PHE A 367 11.50 11.18 -8.35
N GLU A 368 10.21 11.29 -8.63
CA GLU A 368 9.43 12.46 -8.25
C GLU A 368 9.09 12.37 -6.75
N GLY A 369 9.76 13.18 -5.92
CA GLY A 369 9.53 13.27 -4.48
C GLY A 369 10.27 12.25 -3.61
N GLN A 370 10.21 12.48 -2.30
CA GLN A 370 10.91 11.69 -1.27
C GLN A 370 10.36 10.27 -1.13
N THR A 371 9.08 10.07 -1.40
CA THR A 371 8.39 8.79 -1.27
C THR A 371 8.69 7.80 -2.39
N LYS A 372 9.43 8.22 -3.42
CA LYS A 372 9.88 7.38 -4.55
C LYS A 372 8.73 6.71 -5.32
N THR A 373 7.53 7.28 -5.30
CA THR A 373 6.31 6.68 -5.87
C THR A 373 6.27 6.71 -7.40
N LYS A 374 7.06 7.57 -8.04
CA LYS A 374 7.05 7.75 -9.49
C LYS A 374 8.44 7.92 -10.06
N LEU A 375 8.78 7.15 -11.09
CA LEU A 375 10.06 7.23 -11.80
C LEU A 375 10.04 8.33 -12.87
N GLY A 376 11.07 9.20 -12.86
CA GLY A 376 11.19 10.35 -13.78
C GLY A 376 12.19 10.19 -14.93
N ASN A 377 13.06 9.17 -14.91
CA ASN A 377 14.11 8.96 -15.91
C ASN A 377 13.57 8.86 -17.34
N THR A 378 13.85 9.83 -18.19
CA THR A 378 13.35 9.84 -19.58
C THR A 378 13.93 8.74 -20.47
N GLU A 379 15.17 8.33 -20.21
CA GLU A 379 15.84 7.22 -20.89
C GLU A 379 15.12 5.88 -20.65
N ALA A 380 14.56 5.66 -19.45
CA ALA A 380 13.81 4.46 -19.14
C ALA A 380 12.57 4.31 -20.04
N ARG A 381 11.86 5.40 -20.34
CA ARG A 381 10.72 5.39 -21.25
C ARG A 381 11.08 4.86 -22.63
N THR A 382 12.14 5.42 -23.21
CA THR A 382 12.58 5.04 -24.57
C THR A 382 13.08 3.61 -24.62
N PHE A 383 13.88 3.22 -23.64
CA PHE A 383 14.45 1.87 -23.54
C PHE A 383 13.34 0.83 -23.40
N VAL A 384 12.42 0.99 -22.46
CA VAL A 384 11.29 0.08 -22.25
C VAL A 384 10.42 0.01 -23.50
N GLN A 385 10.10 1.17 -24.11
CA GLN A 385 9.29 1.21 -25.33
C GLN A 385 9.90 0.43 -26.49
N GLN A 386 11.19 0.59 -26.73
CA GLN A 386 11.89 -0.09 -27.82
C GLN A 386 12.01 -1.60 -27.57
N THR A 387 12.38 -1.98 -26.35
CA THR A 387 12.54 -3.39 -25.96
C THR A 387 11.22 -4.15 -26.05
N VAL A 388 10.15 -3.61 -25.46
CA VAL A 388 8.82 -4.23 -25.52
C VAL A 388 8.32 -4.32 -26.95
N TYR A 389 8.47 -3.25 -27.73
CA TYR A 389 8.05 -3.28 -29.12
C TYR A 389 8.75 -4.35 -29.95
N GLY A 390 10.05 -4.56 -29.75
CA GLY A 390 10.83 -5.58 -30.42
C GLY A 390 10.47 -6.99 -29.96
N GLN A 391 10.74 -7.29 -28.67
CA GLN A 391 10.63 -8.66 -28.15
C GLN A 391 9.19 -9.18 -28.09
N LEU A 392 8.22 -8.35 -27.68
CA LEU A 392 6.82 -8.74 -27.73
C LEU A 392 6.33 -8.90 -29.19
N GLY A 393 6.86 -8.10 -30.13
CA GLY A 393 6.59 -8.26 -31.56
C GLY A 393 7.02 -9.62 -32.09
N ASP A 394 8.23 -10.04 -31.75
CA ASP A 394 8.78 -11.36 -32.11
C ASP A 394 7.97 -12.50 -31.47
N TRP A 395 7.54 -12.29 -30.20
CA TRP A 395 6.68 -13.26 -29.52
C TRP A 395 5.31 -13.41 -30.20
N LEU A 396 4.65 -12.31 -30.55
CA LEU A 396 3.35 -12.33 -31.25
C LEU A 396 3.45 -13.02 -32.61
N ASP A 397 4.56 -12.82 -33.35
CA ASP A 397 4.79 -13.47 -34.64
C ASP A 397 5.07 -14.98 -34.49
N SER A 398 5.74 -15.40 -33.42
CA SER A 398 6.02 -16.80 -33.12
C SER A 398 4.84 -17.56 -32.50
N HIS A 399 3.86 -16.84 -31.89
CA HIS A 399 2.68 -17.42 -31.24
C HIS A 399 1.36 -16.89 -31.83
N PRO A 400 1.08 -17.12 -33.13
CA PRO A 400 -0.06 -16.48 -33.81
C PRO A 400 -1.43 -16.90 -33.26
N GLY A 401 -1.51 -18.09 -32.64
CA GLY A 401 -2.73 -18.57 -31.95
C GLY A 401 -3.06 -17.74 -30.74
N ASP A 402 -2.09 -17.53 -29.87
CA ASP A 402 -2.20 -16.78 -28.62
C ASP A 402 -2.38 -15.28 -28.90
N ALA A 403 -1.63 -14.75 -29.87
CA ALA A 403 -1.80 -13.38 -30.35
C ALA A 403 -3.24 -13.12 -30.83
N ARG A 404 -3.84 -14.06 -31.56
CA ARG A 404 -5.24 -13.96 -31.98
C ARG A 404 -6.19 -13.98 -30.79
N ALA A 405 -5.95 -14.84 -29.80
CA ALA A 405 -6.77 -14.92 -28.59
C ALA A 405 -6.74 -13.59 -27.80
N ILE A 406 -5.55 -13.02 -27.61
CA ILE A 406 -5.34 -11.71 -26.96
C ILE A 406 -6.10 -10.60 -27.71
N ILE A 407 -5.93 -10.50 -29.03
CA ILE A 407 -6.59 -9.46 -29.85
C ILE A 407 -8.11 -9.66 -29.87
N THR A 408 -8.59 -10.90 -29.87
CA THR A 408 -10.02 -11.19 -29.81
C THR A 408 -10.61 -10.68 -28.49
N LYS A 409 -9.94 -10.93 -27.37
CA LYS A 409 -10.36 -10.41 -26.05
C LYS A 409 -10.37 -8.88 -26.06
N ALA A 410 -9.31 -8.23 -26.52
CA ALA A 410 -9.24 -6.77 -26.62
C ALA A 410 -10.35 -6.19 -27.52
N SER A 411 -10.67 -6.87 -28.63
CA SER A 411 -11.77 -6.47 -29.52
C SER A 411 -13.16 -6.62 -28.85
N GLN A 412 -13.34 -7.62 -28.00
CA GLN A 412 -14.56 -7.78 -27.19
C GLN A 412 -14.67 -6.68 -26.13
N ALA A 413 -13.55 -6.29 -25.50
CA ALA A 413 -13.51 -5.17 -24.57
C ALA A 413 -13.88 -3.86 -25.28
N ALA A 414 -13.31 -3.58 -26.46
CA ALA A 414 -13.66 -2.42 -27.29
C ALA A 414 -15.14 -2.38 -27.66
N ALA A 415 -15.71 -3.52 -28.05
CA ALA A 415 -17.14 -3.61 -28.40
C ALA A 415 -18.02 -3.30 -27.17
N ALA A 416 -17.66 -3.81 -25.99
CA ALA A 416 -18.37 -3.54 -24.75
C ALA A 416 -18.28 -2.04 -24.36
N ARG A 417 -17.08 -1.44 -24.44
CA ARG A 417 -16.87 0.00 -24.20
C ARG A 417 -17.70 0.87 -25.14
N LEU A 418 -17.70 0.57 -26.44
CA LEU A 418 -18.50 1.30 -27.42
C LEU A 418 -20.01 1.15 -27.18
N ALA A 419 -20.48 -0.04 -26.77
CA ALA A 419 -21.86 -0.27 -26.39
C ALA A 419 -22.25 0.56 -25.15
N ALA A 420 -21.39 0.58 -24.14
CA ALA A 420 -21.58 1.40 -22.94
C ALA A 420 -21.63 2.91 -23.27
N ARG A 421 -20.74 3.39 -24.15
CA ARG A 421 -20.74 4.79 -24.61
C ARG A 421 -22.03 5.15 -25.34
N LYS A 422 -22.49 4.31 -26.27
CA LYS A 422 -23.77 4.50 -26.97
C LYS A 422 -24.96 4.52 -26.02
N ALA A 423 -24.98 3.65 -25.01
CA ALA A 423 -26.03 3.63 -24.00
C ALA A 423 -26.05 4.94 -23.18
N ARG A 424 -24.87 5.45 -22.79
CA ARG A 424 -24.75 6.77 -22.12
C ARG A 424 -25.25 7.92 -22.99
N GLU A 425 -24.84 7.97 -24.26
CA GLU A 425 -25.25 9.02 -25.18
C GLU A 425 -26.77 8.99 -25.43
N ALA A 426 -27.36 7.80 -25.54
CA ALA A 426 -28.81 7.64 -25.67
C ALA A 426 -29.56 8.11 -24.41
N THR A 427 -29.02 7.84 -23.23
CA THR A 427 -29.58 8.30 -21.94
C THR A 427 -29.41 9.82 -21.80
N ARG A 428 -28.26 10.37 -22.19
CA ARG A 428 -27.97 11.81 -22.18
C ARG A 428 -28.88 12.57 -23.14
N ARG A 429 -29.18 12.04 -24.36
CA ARG A 429 -30.14 12.64 -25.29
C ARG A 429 -31.56 12.64 -24.76
N LYS A 430 -31.97 11.65 -23.99
CA LYS A 430 -33.26 11.63 -23.28
C LYS A 430 -33.30 12.64 -22.12
N GLY A 431 -32.17 12.90 -21.46
CA GLY A 431 -32.04 13.84 -20.33
C GLY A 431 -31.80 15.30 -20.70
N VAL A 432 -31.54 15.63 -21.98
CA VAL A 432 -31.38 17.04 -22.43
C VAL A 432 -32.73 17.81 -22.43
N LEU A 433 -33.86 17.10 -22.37
CA LEU A 433 -35.19 17.69 -22.17
C LEU A 433 -35.64 17.74 -20.70
N GLU A 434 -34.96 17.03 -19.82
CA GLU A 434 -35.12 17.15 -18.37
C GLU A 434 -33.77 17.59 -17.83
N SER A 435 -33.66 18.84 -17.41
CA SER A 435 -32.53 19.56 -16.84
C SER A 435 -31.38 18.67 -16.35
N ALA A 436 -30.13 19.10 -16.50
CA ALA A 436 -28.91 18.53 -15.90
C ALA A 436 -29.09 18.41 -14.38
N SER A 437 -29.92 17.47 -13.92
CA SER A 437 -30.20 17.25 -12.52
C SER A 437 -29.18 16.28 -11.97
N MET A 438 -28.52 16.72 -10.91
CA MET A 438 -27.80 15.90 -9.95
C MET A 438 -28.59 14.66 -9.63
N PRO A 439 -27.94 13.54 -9.26
CA PRO A 439 -28.63 12.32 -8.85
C PRO A 439 -29.73 12.67 -7.83
N GLY A 440 -30.97 12.25 -8.06
CA GLY A 440 -32.13 12.70 -7.28
C GLY A 440 -32.08 12.41 -5.78
N LYS A 441 -31.12 11.58 -5.35
CA LYS A 441 -30.85 11.28 -3.94
C LYS A 441 -29.72 12.13 -3.34
N LEU A 442 -28.88 12.76 -4.16
CA LEU A 442 -27.80 13.59 -3.64
C LEU A 442 -28.37 14.86 -3.00
N ARG A 443 -28.03 15.08 -1.76
CA ARG A 443 -28.22 16.35 -1.05
C ARG A 443 -26.89 17.09 -1.08
N ASP A 444 -26.70 17.91 -2.10
CA ASP A 444 -25.46 18.62 -2.34
C ASP A 444 -25.18 19.72 -1.31
N CYS A 445 -23.93 20.13 -1.17
CA CYS A 445 -23.52 21.29 -0.40
C CYS A 445 -23.57 22.56 -1.27
N SER A 446 -23.58 23.73 -0.63
CA SER A 446 -23.65 25.00 -1.34
C SER A 446 -22.27 25.50 -1.80
N SER A 447 -21.19 25.14 -1.13
CA SER A 447 -19.82 25.43 -1.57
C SER A 447 -19.52 24.73 -2.90
N LYS A 448 -18.80 25.43 -3.76
CA LYS A 448 -18.28 24.89 -5.03
C LYS A 448 -16.76 24.70 -5.03
N ASN A 449 -16.12 25.03 -3.92
CA ASN A 449 -14.71 24.78 -3.73
C ASN A 449 -14.51 23.33 -3.25
N ALA A 450 -13.90 22.50 -4.09
CA ALA A 450 -13.66 21.11 -3.77
C ALA A 450 -12.81 20.93 -2.49
N ALA A 451 -11.83 21.82 -2.27
CA ALA A 451 -10.95 21.73 -1.10
C ALA A 451 -11.70 21.86 0.25
N ASP A 452 -12.78 22.63 0.27
CA ASP A 452 -13.59 22.89 1.47
C ASP A 452 -14.84 22.00 1.54
N SER A 453 -15.08 21.17 0.52
CA SER A 453 -16.30 20.37 0.39
C SER A 453 -16.00 18.88 0.60
N GLU A 454 -16.95 18.18 1.18
CA GLU A 454 -16.87 16.73 1.38
C GLU A 454 -18.22 16.06 1.10
N ILE A 455 -18.15 14.80 0.65
CA ILE A 455 -19.35 13.99 0.38
C ILE A 455 -19.35 12.76 1.27
N PHE A 456 -20.45 12.54 1.98
CA PHE A 456 -20.70 11.31 2.74
C PHE A 456 -21.55 10.35 1.93
N ILE A 457 -21.01 9.16 1.67
CA ILE A 457 -21.75 8.04 1.08
C ILE A 457 -22.34 7.26 2.24
N VAL A 458 -23.64 7.36 2.43
CA VAL A 458 -24.32 6.86 3.63
C VAL A 458 -25.12 5.62 3.30
N GLU A 459 -24.98 4.57 4.13
CA GLU A 459 -25.78 3.37 4.01
C GLU A 459 -27.23 3.60 4.45
N GLY A 460 -28.17 3.31 3.55
CA GLY A 460 -29.59 3.37 3.80
C GLY A 460 -30.20 4.78 3.81
N ASP A 461 -31.52 4.82 3.64
CA ASP A 461 -32.28 6.08 3.61
C ASP A 461 -32.52 6.63 5.02
N SER A 462 -32.55 5.77 6.06
CA SER A 462 -32.75 6.19 7.46
C SER A 462 -31.55 7.01 7.97
N ALA A 463 -30.37 6.43 7.93
CA ALA A 463 -29.14 7.11 8.30
C ALA A 463 -28.85 8.31 7.39
N GLY A 464 -29.18 8.18 6.08
CA GLY A 464 -29.14 9.30 5.15
C GLY A 464 -30.04 10.46 5.54
N GLY A 465 -31.20 10.20 6.13
CA GLY A 465 -32.12 11.22 6.68
C GLY A 465 -31.49 11.97 7.86
N SER A 466 -30.98 11.23 8.85
CA SER A 466 -30.30 11.84 10.01
C SER A 466 -29.05 12.63 9.58
N ALA A 467 -28.28 12.10 8.62
CA ALA A 467 -27.11 12.80 8.09
C ALA A 467 -27.49 14.11 7.39
N VAL A 468 -28.59 14.14 6.64
CA VAL A 468 -29.10 15.38 6.02
C VAL A 468 -29.56 16.39 7.06
N GLY A 469 -30.17 15.94 8.15
CA GLY A 469 -30.62 16.79 9.26
C GLY A 469 -29.46 17.39 10.06
N GLY A 470 -28.42 16.59 10.30
CA GLY A 470 -27.26 16.98 11.12
C GLY A 470 -26.13 17.70 10.40
N ARG A 471 -26.01 17.57 9.08
CA ARG A 471 -24.87 18.07 8.30
C ARG A 471 -24.68 19.59 8.33
N ASP A 472 -23.48 20.04 8.03
CA ASP A 472 -23.24 21.40 7.55
C ASP A 472 -23.65 21.52 6.06
N PRO A 473 -24.75 22.23 5.72
CA PRO A 473 -25.21 22.36 4.34
C PRO A 473 -24.26 23.13 3.43
N GLU A 474 -23.33 23.89 3.98
CA GLU A 474 -22.38 24.68 3.19
C GLU A 474 -21.27 23.80 2.63
N HIS A 475 -20.73 22.88 3.41
CA HIS A 475 -19.54 22.11 3.05
C HIS A 475 -19.78 20.60 2.89
N GLN A 476 -20.88 20.07 3.41
CA GLN A 476 -21.14 18.64 3.43
C GLN A 476 -22.30 18.23 2.52
N ALA A 477 -22.00 17.36 1.57
CA ALA A 477 -22.97 16.70 0.72
C ALA A 477 -23.27 15.27 1.24
N ILE A 478 -24.52 14.81 1.10
CA ILE A 478 -24.97 13.48 1.52
C ILE A 478 -25.50 12.72 0.32
N MET A 479 -24.95 11.51 0.10
CA MET A 479 -25.37 10.57 -0.93
C MET A 479 -25.84 9.25 -0.29
N PRO A 480 -27.13 9.08 -0.02
CA PRO A 480 -27.65 7.80 0.47
C PRO A 480 -27.57 6.74 -0.64
N ILE A 481 -27.07 5.56 -0.30
CA ILE A 481 -27.09 4.39 -1.18
C ILE A 481 -28.01 3.34 -0.59
N ARG A 482 -28.77 2.61 -1.45
CA ARG A 482 -29.66 1.54 -1.02
C ARG A 482 -29.03 0.19 -1.28
N GLY A 483 -28.68 -0.49 -0.20
CA GLY A 483 -28.14 -1.84 -0.23
C GLY A 483 -26.79 -1.94 -0.94
N LYS A 484 -26.38 -3.17 -1.20
CA LYS A 484 -25.09 -3.51 -1.81
C LYS A 484 -25.02 -3.03 -3.25
N ILE A 485 -23.98 -2.31 -3.61
CA ILE A 485 -23.73 -1.91 -4.99
C ILE A 485 -23.23 -3.13 -5.80
N LEU A 486 -23.27 -3.02 -7.13
CA LEU A 486 -22.72 -4.07 -7.99
C LEU A 486 -21.24 -4.30 -7.69
N ASN A 487 -20.87 -5.56 -7.48
CA ASN A 487 -19.48 -5.96 -7.36
C ASN A 487 -18.77 -5.83 -8.72
N VAL A 488 -17.92 -4.82 -8.85
CA VAL A 488 -17.21 -4.52 -10.09
C VAL A 488 -16.00 -5.45 -10.33
N GLU A 489 -15.56 -6.21 -9.33
CA GLU A 489 -14.56 -7.26 -9.52
C GLU A 489 -15.08 -8.37 -10.45
N LYS A 490 -16.38 -8.65 -10.39
CA LYS A 490 -17.07 -9.69 -11.17
C LYS A 490 -17.84 -9.16 -12.38
N ALA A 491 -17.71 -7.89 -12.71
CA ALA A 491 -18.53 -7.26 -13.74
C ALA A 491 -17.67 -6.38 -14.66
N ARG A 492 -17.93 -6.51 -15.95
CA ARG A 492 -17.37 -5.61 -16.96
C ARG A 492 -17.84 -4.16 -16.72
N LEU A 493 -17.04 -3.21 -17.23
CA LEU A 493 -17.30 -1.78 -17.10
C LEU A 493 -18.69 -1.37 -17.66
N ASP A 494 -19.12 -1.96 -18.78
CA ASP A 494 -20.45 -1.70 -19.37
C ASP A 494 -21.60 -2.07 -18.42
N ARG A 495 -21.46 -3.20 -17.71
CA ARG A 495 -22.42 -3.63 -16.70
C ARG A 495 -22.36 -2.74 -15.46
N ALA A 496 -21.15 -2.35 -15.02
CA ALA A 496 -20.98 -1.41 -13.92
C ALA A 496 -21.68 -0.07 -14.23
N LEU A 497 -21.51 0.44 -15.45
CA LEU A 497 -22.16 1.66 -15.92
C LEU A 497 -23.65 1.54 -16.16
N SER A 498 -24.21 0.34 -16.25
CA SER A 498 -25.66 0.12 -16.28
C SER A 498 -26.31 0.27 -14.90
N SER A 499 -25.53 0.19 -13.81
CA SER A 499 -26.01 0.37 -12.43
C SER A 499 -26.33 1.84 -12.15
N ASP A 500 -27.56 2.11 -11.73
CA ASP A 500 -27.99 3.47 -11.38
C ASP A 500 -27.20 4.07 -10.22
N THR A 501 -26.87 3.26 -9.23
CA THR A 501 -26.09 3.70 -8.06
C THR A 501 -24.67 4.08 -8.47
N ILE A 502 -23.99 3.27 -9.28
CA ILE A 502 -22.62 3.56 -9.74
C ILE A 502 -22.63 4.81 -10.62
N ARG A 503 -23.59 4.95 -11.55
CA ARG A 503 -23.72 6.17 -12.34
C ARG A 503 -23.94 7.41 -11.48
N SER A 504 -24.74 7.29 -10.44
CA SER A 504 -25.00 8.38 -9.52
C SER A 504 -23.75 8.80 -8.76
N LEU A 505 -22.91 7.85 -8.31
CA LEU A 505 -21.62 8.12 -7.66
C LEU A 505 -20.65 8.80 -8.62
N ILE A 506 -20.49 8.29 -9.85
CA ILE A 506 -19.64 8.91 -10.89
C ILE A 506 -20.07 10.36 -11.15
N THR A 507 -21.38 10.59 -11.25
CA THR A 507 -21.93 11.95 -11.50
C THR A 507 -21.71 12.85 -10.29
N ALA A 508 -21.86 12.34 -9.07
CA ALA A 508 -21.63 13.09 -7.84
C ALA A 508 -20.17 13.52 -7.70
N PHE A 509 -19.23 12.63 -7.94
CA PHE A 509 -17.79 12.94 -7.84
C PHE A 509 -17.33 13.90 -8.94
N GLY A 510 -17.87 13.78 -10.15
CA GLY A 510 -17.56 14.64 -11.28
C GLY A 510 -16.32 14.24 -12.08
N THR A 511 -15.51 13.32 -11.58
CA THR A 511 -14.20 12.94 -12.14
C THR A 511 -14.28 12.06 -13.39
N GLY A 512 -15.43 11.46 -13.68
CA GLY A 512 -15.49 10.37 -14.66
C GLY A 512 -14.98 9.04 -14.11
N ILE A 513 -14.65 8.09 -14.97
CA ILE A 513 -14.25 6.72 -14.63
C ILE A 513 -13.36 6.12 -15.72
N GLY A 514 -12.36 5.32 -15.37
CA GLY A 514 -11.43 4.68 -16.31
C GLY A 514 -10.65 5.71 -17.13
N GLU A 515 -10.60 5.56 -18.46
CA GLU A 515 -9.90 6.49 -19.36
C GLU A 515 -10.44 7.94 -19.31
N ASP A 516 -11.71 8.11 -18.96
CA ASP A 516 -12.35 9.44 -18.84
C ASP A 516 -12.12 10.07 -17.47
N PHE A 517 -11.34 9.43 -16.58
CA PHE A 517 -11.08 9.92 -15.23
C PHE A 517 -10.18 11.16 -15.27
N ASP A 518 -10.63 12.22 -14.59
CA ASP A 518 -9.93 13.50 -14.50
C ASP A 518 -10.06 14.05 -13.07
N ILE A 519 -8.97 13.93 -12.29
CA ILE A 519 -8.94 14.36 -10.88
C ILE A 519 -9.20 15.86 -10.72
N THR A 520 -8.88 16.68 -11.73
CA THR A 520 -9.10 18.14 -11.68
C THR A 520 -10.57 18.53 -11.66
N LYS A 521 -11.46 17.59 -12.03
CA LYS A 521 -12.92 17.77 -12.01
C LYS A 521 -13.57 17.27 -10.71
N LEU A 522 -12.76 16.84 -9.75
CA LEU A 522 -13.26 16.39 -8.45
C LEU A 522 -14.05 17.50 -7.76
N ARG A 523 -15.26 17.17 -7.32
CA ARG A 523 -16.18 18.14 -6.70
C ARG A 523 -16.05 18.25 -5.19
N TYR A 524 -15.47 17.24 -4.56
CA TYR A 524 -15.35 17.16 -3.10
C TYR A 524 -13.94 16.73 -2.72
N GLY A 525 -13.27 17.51 -1.86
CA GLY A 525 -11.93 17.22 -1.38
C GLY A 525 -11.84 15.95 -0.51
N LYS A 526 -12.97 15.53 0.08
CA LYS A 526 -13.06 14.26 0.80
C LYS A 526 -14.29 13.47 0.36
N ILE A 527 -14.08 12.19 0.12
CA ILE A 527 -15.11 11.18 -0.12
C ILE A 527 -15.12 10.28 1.12
N VAL A 528 -16.17 10.38 1.93
CA VAL A 528 -16.28 9.69 3.21
C VAL A 528 -17.30 8.56 3.08
N ILE A 529 -16.85 7.32 3.28
CA ILE A 529 -17.71 6.13 3.35
C ILE A 529 -18.23 6.04 4.79
N MET A 530 -19.55 6.08 4.94
CA MET A 530 -20.23 6.01 6.23
C MET A 530 -21.24 4.87 6.20
N ALA A 531 -20.80 3.70 6.66
CA ALA A 531 -21.53 2.44 6.71
C ALA A 531 -21.71 1.99 8.16
N ASP A 532 -22.70 1.12 8.38
CA ASP A 532 -22.94 0.50 9.68
C ASP A 532 -21.74 -0.36 10.12
N ALA A 533 -21.56 -0.56 11.42
CA ALA A 533 -20.46 -1.36 11.95
C ALA A 533 -20.66 -2.88 11.79
N ASP A 534 -21.82 -3.30 11.29
CA ASP A 534 -22.17 -4.71 11.08
C ASP A 534 -21.52 -5.32 9.82
N VAL A 535 -21.74 -6.61 9.61
CA VAL A 535 -21.18 -7.36 8.48
C VAL A 535 -21.69 -6.87 7.12
N ASP A 536 -22.91 -6.35 7.05
CA ASP A 536 -23.48 -5.83 5.80
C ASP A 536 -22.88 -4.47 5.45
N GLY A 537 -22.72 -3.58 6.44
CA GLY A 537 -22.08 -2.29 6.26
C GLY A 537 -20.61 -2.41 5.87
N GLN A 538 -19.86 -3.34 6.49
CA GLN A 538 -18.48 -3.63 6.10
C GLN A 538 -18.40 -4.17 4.66
N HIS A 539 -19.35 -4.99 4.23
CA HIS A 539 -19.43 -5.45 2.86
C HIS A 539 -19.73 -4.30 1.88
N ILE A 540 -20.63 -3.38 2.23
CA ILE A 540 -20.93 -2.19 1.42
C ILE A 540 -19.68 -1.30 1.29
N ALA A 541 -18.97 -1.07 2.39
CA ALA A 541 -17.71 -0.32 2.37
C ALA A 541 -16.67 -0.98 1.46
N THR A 542 -16.53 -2.31 1.53
CA THR A 542 -15.62 -3.07 0.68
C THR A 542 -16.00 -2.98 -0.81
N LEU A 543 -17.29 -3.04 -1.14
CA LEU A 543 -17.77 -2.86 -2.52
C LEU A 543 -17.47 -1.46 -3.07
N LEU A 544 -17.64 -0.43 -2.25
CA LEU A 544 -17.29 0.95 -2.61
C LEU A 544 -15.78 1.11 -2.81
N LEU A 545 -14.98 0.57 -1.91
CA LEU A 545 -13.51 0.57 -2.05
C LEU A 545 -13.06 -0.19 -3.31
N THR A 546 -13.71 -1.32 -3.64
CA THR A 546 -13.46 -2.06 -4.88
C THR A 546 -13.71 -1.20 -6.12
N LEU A 547 -14.83 -0.46 -6.13
CA LEU A 547 -15.15 0.48 -7.21
C LEU A 547 -14.09 1.57 -7.35
N LEU A 548 -13.71 2.20 -6.24
CA LEU A 548 -12.70 3.26 -6.22
C LEU A 548 -11.32 2.73 -6.65
N PHE A 549 -10.90 1.59 -6.13
CA PHE A 549 -9.62 0.98 -6.46
C PHE A 549 -9.53 0.57 -7.93
N ARG A 550 -10.57 -0.07 -8.48
CA ARG A 550 -10.55 -0.60 -9.86
C ARG A 550 -10.69 0.48 -10.93
N TYR A 551 -11.47 1.53 -10.66
CA TYR A 551 -11.85 2.48 -11.72
C TYR A 551 -11.60 3.95 -11.41
N MET A 552 -11.26 4.29 -10.16
CA MET A 552 -11.03 5.66 -9.69
C MET A 552 -9.84 5.73 -8.73
N ARG A 553 -8.84 4.90 -8.98
CA ARG A 553 -7.68 4.69 -8.11
C ARG A 553 -6.99 6.01 -7.67
N PRO A 554 -6.84 7.04 -8.53
CA PRO A 554 -6.25 8.31 -8.09
C PRO A 554 -6.98 8.99 -6.92
N LEU A 555 -8.26 8.67 -6.65
CA LEU A 555 -8.96 9.19 -5.46
C LEU A 555 -8.40 8.63 -4.15
N ILE A 556 -7.83 7.43 -4.18
CA ILE A 556 -7.15 6.82 -3.04
C ILE A 556 -5.72 7.35 -2.96
N GLU A 557 -4.99 7.33 -4.06
CA GLU A 557 -3.57 7.73 -4.14
C GLU A 557 -3.35 9.20 -3.73
N HIS A 558 -4.26 10.09 -4.09
CA HIS A 558 -4.20 11.51 -3.70
C HIS A 558 -4.86 11.80 -2.34
N GLY A 559 -5.27 10.76 -1.60
CA GLY A 559 -5.74 10.89 -0.23
C GLY A 559 -7.14 11.49 -0.07
N HIS A 560 -8.00 11.35 -1.08
CA HIS A 560 -9.37 11.86 -1.05
C HIS A 560 -10.40 10.90 -0.43
N THR A 561 -10.02 9.64 -0.15
CA THR A 561 -10.94 8.59 0.31
C THR A 561 -10.79 8.35 1.81
N TYR A 562 -11.92 8.34 2.53
CA TYR A 562 -11.97 8.17 3.98
C TYR A 562 -13.09 7.21 4.38
N ILE A 563 -12.91 6.56 5.52
CA ILE A 563 -13.95 5.78 6.22
C ILE A 563 -14.28 6.54 7.51
N ALA A 564 -15.57 6.81 7.74
CA ALA A 564 -16.04 7.37 8.99
C ALA A 564 -16.03 6.30 10.09
N MET A 565 -15.60 6.67 11.28
CA MET A 565 -15.54 5.80 12.45
C MET A 565 -16.57 6.29 13.48
N PRO A 566 -17.84 5.84 13.40
CA PRO A 566 -18.84 6.17 14.41
C PRO A 566 -18.52 5.45 15.72
N PRO A 567 -18.94 5.99 16.89
CA PRO A 567 -18.78 5.32 18.17
C PRO A 567 -19.65 4.07 18.25
N LEU A 568 -19.15 3.06 18.97
CA LEU A 568 -19.90 1.82 19.25
C LEU A 568 -20.77 1.94 20.49
N TYR A 569 -20.40 2.80 21.44
CA TYR A 569 -21.07 2.96 22.73
C TYR A 569 -21.30 4.41 23.09
N ARG A 570 -22.41 4.65 23.80
CA ARG A 570 -22.73 5.90 24.49
C ARG A 570 -22.93 5.62 25.98
N LEU A 571 -22.17 6.27 26.84
CA LEU A 571 -22.32 6.25 28.29
C LEU A 571 -23.20 7.43 28.71
N LYS A 572 -24.40 7.14 29.19
CA LYS A 572 -25.41 8.15 29.59
C LYS A 572 -25.25 8.48 31.05
N TRP A 573 -24.33 9.36 31.42
CA TRP A 573 -24.16 9.80 32.79
C TRP A 573 -25.38 10.59 33.26
N SER A 574 -25.87 10.32 34.49
CA SER A 574 -27.02 11.03 35.05
C SER A 574 -26.70 12.41 35.56
N ASN A 575 -25.42 12.68 35.83
CA ASN A 575 -24.91 13.88 36.46
C ASN A 575 -23.72 14.52 35.71
N ALA A 576 -23.53 14.17 34.46
CA ALA A 576 -22.54 14.75 33.58
C ALA A 576 -23.01 14.60 32.11
N GLU A 577 -22.30 15.21 31.19
CA GLU A 577 -22.48 15.01 29.75
C GLU A 577 -22.21 13.57 29.38
N HIS A 578 -22.81 13.13 28.29
CA HIS A 578 -22.61 11.78 27.76
C HIS A 578 -21.22 11.65 27.19
N GLU A 579 -20.64 10.45 27.30
CA GLU A 579 -19.36 10.13 26.70
C GLU A 579 -19.55 9.03 25.65
N PHE A 580 -18.75 9.07 24.60
CA PHE A 580 -18.77 8.08 23.53
C PHE A 580 -17.51 7.22 23.57
N ALA A 581 -17.63 5.92 23.24
CA ALA A 581 -16.52 5.01 23.16
C ALA A 581 -16.53 4.27 21.82
N TYR A 582 -15.35 4.12 21.25
CA TYR A 582 -15.13 3.53 19.92
C TYR A 582 -14.64 2.08 20.00
N SER A 583 -14.41 1.56 21.21
CA SER A 583 -14.05 0.16 21.45
C SER A 583 -14.53 -0.31 22.82
N ASP A 584 -14.56 -1.64 23.05
CA ASP A 584 -14.86 -2.21 24.36
C ASP A 584 -13.87 -1.76 25.44
N ALA A 585 -12.58 -1.75 25.09
CA ALA A 585 -11.51 -1.32 26.01
C ALA A 585 -11.67 0.17 26.41
N GLU A 586 -12.04 1.03 25.47
CA GLU A 586 -12.29 2.44 25.74
C GLU A 586 -13.53 2.62 26.59
N ARG A 587 -14.64 1.91 26.31
CA ARG A 587 -15.83 1.89 27.14
C ARG A 587 -15.50 1.55 28.60
N ASP A 588 -14.74 0.47 28.82
CA ASP A 588 -14.39 0.00 30.16
C ASP A 588 -13.49 1.00 30.90
N LYS A 589 -12.56 1.63 30.16
CA LYS A 589 -11.70 2.71 30.69
C LYS A 589 -12.50 3.94 31.09
N LEU A 590 -13.42 4.40 30.23
CA LEU A 590 -14.29 5.54 30.53
C LEU A 590 -15.22 5.24 31.71
N LEU A 591 -15.73 4.00 31.78
CA LEU A 591 -16.57 3.54 32.88
C LEU A 591 -15.84 3.61 34.23
N ALA A 592 -14.62 3.06 34.27
CA ALA A 592 -13.78 3.10 35.48
C ALA A 592 -13.42 4.53 35.89
N ALA A 593 -13.05 5.38 34.91
CA ALA A 593 -12.71 6.77 35.16
C ALA A 593 -13.91 7.60 35.64
N GLY A 594 -15.09 7.38 35.05
CA GLY A 594 -16.33 8.04 35.43
C GLY A 594 -16.76 7.66 36.86
N GLN A 595 -16.72 6.37 37.21
CA GLN A 595 -17.01 5.87 38.55
C GLN A 595 -16.04 6.46 39.61
N ALA A 596 -14.76 6.54 39.28
CA ALA A 596 -13.75 7.16 40.16
C ALA A 596 -14.03 8.66 40.41
N LYS A 597 -14.64 9.37 39.43
CA LYS A 597 -15.08 10.77 39.54
C LYS A 597 -16.46 10.92 40.22
N GLY A 598 -17.11 9.82 40.62
CA GLY A 598 -18.44 9.83 41.22
C GLY A 598 -19.58 10.00 40.23
N LEU A 599 -19.36 9.77 38.94
CA LEU A 599 -20.39 9.76 37.93
C LEU A 599 -21.29 8.52 38.09
N ARG A 600 -22.57 8.66 37.76
CA ARG A 600 -23.58 7.63 37.95
C ARG A 600 -24.28 7.32 36.63
N LEU A 601 -24.35 6.05 36.29
CA LEU A 601 -25.20 5.57 35.19
C LEU A 601 -26.62 5.25 35.69
N PRO A 602 -27.65 5.50 34.90
CA PRO A 602 -29.00 4.96 35.13
C PRO A 602 -28.96 3.44 35.27
N LYS A 603 -29.86 2.89 36.12
CA LYS A 603 -29.95 1.42 36.31
C LYS A 603 -30.35 0.68 35.03
N ASP A 604 -31.19 1.31 34.21
CA ASP A 604 -31.62 0.77 32.91
C ASP A 604 -31.14 1.70 31.79
N GLY A 605 -30.49 1.16 30.78
CA GLY A 605 -30.08 1.88 29.57
C GLY A 605 -28.94 2.90 29.77
N GLY A 606 -28.14 2.78 30.84
CA GLY A 606 -27.02 3.68 31.10
C GLY A 606 -25.89 3.57 30.10
N ILE A 607 -25.71 2.40 29.48
CA ILE A 607 -24.80 2.18 28.36
C ILE A 607 -25.65 1.78 27.15
N GLN A 608 -25.62 2.58 26.12
CA GLN A 608 -26.25 2.29 24.84
C GLN A 608 -25.20 1.80 23.88
N ARG A 609 -25.42 0.64 23.25
CA ARG A 609 -24.64 0.14 22.12
C ARG A 609 -25.36 0.55 20.85
N TYR A 610 -24.64 1.18 19.92
CA TYR A 610 -25.15 1.47 18.59
C TYR A 610 -24.89 0.27 17.66
N LYS A 611 -25.92 -0.23 17.02
CA LYS A 611 -25.82 -1.32 16.03
C LYS A 611 -25.74 -0.80 14.60
N GLY A 612 -26.23 0.41 14.38
CA GLY A 612 -26.16 1.07 13.08
C GLY A 612 -26.37 2.57 13.19
N LEU A 613 -25.97 3.29 12.16
CA LEU A 613 -26.07 4.75 12.05
C LEU A 613 -27.52 5.25 12.11
N GLY A 614 -28.47 4.41 11.70
CA GLY A 614 -29.90 4.74 11.77
C GLY A 614 -30.49 4.82 13.18
N GLU A 615 -29.74 4.40 14.21
CA GLU A 615 -30.11 4.53 15.62
C GLU A 615 -29.70 5.90 16.21
N MET A 616 -28.83 6.64 15.51
CA MET A 616 -28.41 7.97 15.91
C MET A 616 -29.40 9.03 15.38
N ASN A 617 -29.73 9.98 16.23
CA ASN A 617 -30.43 11.18 15.76
C ASN A 617 -29.47 12.15 15.08
N ASP A 618 -30.01 13.21 14.48
CA ASP A 618 -29.26 14.18 13.68
C ASP A 618 -28.11 14.83 14.47
N HIS A 619 -28.35 15.18 15.73
CA HIS A 619 -27.37 15.80 16.62
C HIS A 619 -26.26 14.82 17.03
N GLU A 620 -26.64 13.59 17.40
CA GLU A 620 -25.65 12.55 17.76
C GLU A 620 -24.73 12.20 16.59
N LEU A 621 -25.30 12.09 15.39
CA LEU A 621 -24.54 11.80 14.18
C LEU A 621 -23.61 12.95 13.81
N TRP A 622 -24.04 14.20 13.99
CA TRP A 622 -23.19 15.37 13.82
C TRP A 622 -22.02 15.34 14.80
N GLU A 623 -22.31 15.33 16.09
CA GLU A 623 -21.33 15.45 17.17
C GLU A 623 -20.24 14.36 17.13
N THR A 624 -20.60 13.14 16.74
CA THR A 624 -19.69 11.98 16.80
C THR A 624 -19.00 11.64 15.50
N THR A 625 -19.64 11.95 14.34
CA THR A 625 -19.21 11.36 13.06
C THR A 625 -19.04 12.40 11.95
N MET A 626 -19.72 13.53 12.02
CA MET A 626 -19.73 14.50 10.92
C MET A 626 -19.03 15.82 11.24
N ASP A 627 -19.00 16.26 12.51
CA ASP A 627 -18.33 17.50 12.92
C ASP A 627 -16.81 17.39 12.68
N PRO A 628 -16.22 18.27 11.86
CA PRO A 628 -14.79 18.26 11.57
C PRO A 628 -13.89 18.36 12.79
N THR A 629 -14.40 18.89 13.91
CA THR A 629 -13.62 19.14 15.13
C THR A 629 -13.56 17.94 16.09
N THR A 630 -14.54 17.04 16.02
CA THR A 630 -14.70 15.92 16.97
C THR A 630 -14.67 14.54 16.33
N ARG A 631 -15.01 14.44 15.05
CA ARG A 631 -15.11 13.17 14.33
C ARG A 631 -13.78 12.45 14.13
N ILE A 632 -13.84 11.14 14.01
CA ILE A 632 -12.70 10.31 13.62
C ILE A 632 -12.92 9.83 12.19
N LEU A 633 -11.99 10.17 11.29
CA LEU A 633 -11.94 9.65 9.92
C LEU A 633 -10.65 8.86 9.72
N LYS A 634 -10.78 7.63 9.22
CA LYS A 634 -9.64 6.82 8.78
C LYS A 634 -9.41 7.08 7.30
N GLN A 635 -8.27 7.68 6.95
CA GLN A 635 -7.88 7.84 5.55
C GLN A 635 -7.54 6.47 4.96
N VAL A 636 -8.03 6.21 3.76
CA VAL A 636 -7.68 5.01 3.00
C VAL A 636 -6.40 5.30 2.24
N THR A 637 -5.36 4.54 2.53
CA THR A 637 -4.06 4.61 1.86
C THR A 637 -3.85 3.38 1.00
N LEU A 638 -2.99 3.52 0.00
CA LEU A 638 -2.57 2.43 -0.86
C LEU A 638 -1.05 2.29 -0.71
N ASP A 639 -0.63 1.40 0.19
CA ASP A 639 0.79 1.22 0.48
C ASP A 639 1.45 0.30 -0.56
N GLU A 640 0.81 -0.84 -0.88
CA GLU A 640 1.24 -1.80 -1.89
C GLU A 640 0.08 -2.14 -2.83
N ALA A 641 0.20 -1.72 -4.09
CA ALA A 641 -0.86 -1.92 -5.08
C ALA A 641 -1.08 -3.39 -5.44
N ALA A 642 -0.02 -4.20 -5.40
CA ALA A 642 -0.10 -5.63 -5.66
C ALA A 642 -0.86 -6.36 -4.55
N ASP A 643 -0.58 -6.05 -3.30
CA ASP A 643 -1.26 -6.64 -2.14
C ASP A 643 -2.74 -6.22 -2.08
N ALA A 644 -3.03 -4.96 -2.45
CA ALA A 644 -4.41 -4.51 -2.56
C ALA A 644 -5.15 -5.22 -3.70
N ASP A 645 -4.52 -5.41 -4.86
CA ASP A 645 -5.08 -6.15 -5.99
C ASP A 645 -5.39 -7.60 -5.60
N GLU A 646 -4.44 -8.28 -4.95
CA GLU A 646 -4.65 -9.64 -4.43
C GLU A 646 -5.78 -9.68 -3.39
N THR A 647 -5.77 -8.76 -2.43
CA THR A 647 -6.79 -8.69 -1.38
C THR A 647 -8.19 -8.50 -1.97
N PHE A 648 -8.37 -7.58 -2.92
CA PHE A 648 -9.65 -7.41 -3.60
C PHE A 648 -10.04 -8.63 -4.44
N ALA A 649 -9.09 -9.27 -5.12
CA ALA A 649 -9.34 -10.49 -5.88
C ALA A 649 -9.79 -11.65 -4.97
N ILE A 650 -9.19 -11.82 -3.80
CA ILE A 650 -9.58 -12.84 -2.79
C ILE A 650 -10.94 -12.51 -2.19
N LEU A 651 -11.13 -11.30 -1.68
CA LEU A 651 -12.34 -10.93 -0.95
C LEU A 651 -13.56 -10.79 -1.86
N MET A 652 -13.37 -10.23 -3.05
CA MET A 652 -14.47 -9.85 -3.95
C MET A 652 -14.57 -10.73 -5.20
N GLY A 653 -13.56 -11.56 -5.48
CA GLY A 653 -13.52 -12.52 -6.58
C GLY A 653 -14.43 -13.73 -6.39
N ASP A 654 -14.32 -14.74 -7.27
CA ASP A 654 -15.19 -15.90 -7.29
C ASP A 654 -14.77 -17.03 -6.35
N ASP A 655 -13.54 -16.99 -5.83
CA ASP A 655 -12.99 -18.04 -4.97
C ASP A 655 -13.51 -17.96 -3.53
N VAL A 656 -14.43 -18.84 -3.19
CA VAL A 656 -15.00 -18.92 -1.85
C VAL A 656 -14.02 -19.53 -0.84
N GLU A 657 -13.18 -20.47 -1.27
CA GLU A 657 -12.25 -21.20 -0.39
C GLU A 657 -11.10 -20.28 0.06
N GLN A 658 -10.51 -19.56 -0.89
CA GLN A 658 -9.46 -18.57 -0.55
C GLN A 658 -10.01 -17.47 0.35
N ARG A 659 -11.22 -16.98 0.08
CA ARG A 659 -11.88 -15.98 0.92
C ARG A 659 -12.11 -16.50 2.34
N ARG A 660 -12.60 -17.75 2.48
CA ARG A 660 -12.79 -18.39 3.79
C ARG A 660 -11.46 -18.48 4.54
N SER A 661 -10.43 -18.98 3.89
CA SER A 661 -9.08 -19.12 4.47
C SER A 661 -8.49 -17.76 4.86
N PHE A 662 -8.70 -16.72 4.06
CA PHE A 662 -8.27 -15.35 4.37
C PHE A 662 -8.98 -14.82 5.62
N ILE A 663 -10.32 -14.95 5.68
CA ILE A 663 -11.13 -14.49 6.83
C ILE A 663 -10.73 -15.25 8.09
N GLN A 664 -10.53 -16.57 8.03
CA GLN A 664 -10.14 -17.37 9.18
C GLN A 664 -8.75 -17.00 9.72
N ARG A 665 -7.78 -16.77 8.84
CA ARG A 665 -6.42 -16.36 9.24
C ARG A 665 -6.37 -14.98 9.88
N ASN A 666 -7.20 -14.05 9.40
CA ASN A 666 -7.21 -12.67 9.89
C ASN A 666 -8.35 -12.39 10.89
N ALA A 667 -9.00 -13.43 11.41
CA ALA A 667 -10.14 -13.26 12.32
C ALA A 667 -9.75 -12.61 13.65
N SER A 668 -8.52 -12.81 14.12
CA SER A 668 -7.97 -12.21 15.34
C SER A 668 -7.78 -10.69 15.22
N ASP A 669 -7.63 -10.17 14.00
CA ASP A 669 -7.32 -8.76 13.74
C ASP A 669 -8.57 -7.88 13.65
N VAL A 670 -9.74 -8.50 13.66
CA VAL A 670 -11.04 -7.80 13.59
C VAL A 670 -11.35 -7.14 14.94
N ARG A 671 -11.16 -5.81 15.01
CA ARG A 671 -11.36 -5.02 16.23
C ARG A 671 -12.70 -4.28 16.32
N PHE A 672 -13.42 -4.13 15.20
CA PHE A 672 -14.58 -3.22 15.09
C PHE A 672 -15.80 -3.87 14.42
N LEU A 673 -15.93 -5.19 14.46
CA LEU A 673 -17.08 -5.89 13.90
C LEU A 673 -18.11 -6.18 15.00
N ASP A 674 -19.35 -5.74 14.78
CA ASP A 674 -20.50 -6.15 15.59
C ASP A 674 -21.05 -7.48 15.01
N ILE A 675 -20.90 -8.58 15.78
CA ILE A 675 -21.35 -9.92 15.40
C ILE A 675 -22.68 -10.22 16.10
#